data_56d233b7cc39d66187c6a9ac3b21934e
#
_entry.id   56d233b7cc39d66187c6a9ac3b21934e
#
_cell.length_a   1.000
_cell.length_b   1.000
_cell.length_c   1.000
_cell.angle_alpha   90.00
_cell.angle_beta   90.00
_cell.angle_gamma   90.00
#
_symmetry.space_group_name_H-M   'P 1'
#
loop_
_entity.id
_entity.type
_entity.pdbx_description
1 polymer ?
#
loop_
_entity_poly.entity_id
_entity_poly.type
_entity_poly.pdbx_seq_one_letter_code
_entity_poly.pdbx_strand_id
1 'polypeptide(L)'
;MSNLPPPPPPSQLPGNAPSSPQKNGRQPRKSPFNAKRNNTDPTAPKSGKQQLPKWAVWLIAAGALALVFGPRFIPTKNSEKLTYTEFLSQVRLGKVDTVSINNITNVLSGTLSDGRKFTTTGAPILSDADEKLLKDQGVDYNYKTPQANWFTSLLPILLPFFLIIGIFVFMQRRAMGQAGNIMSIGRSRAKTYNADKPSTTFADVAGYEGVKMEIKEVVDFLRMPEQFKEIGARIPKGILLVGPPGTGKTLFARAVAGEAGVGFLSVTGSDFMEMFVGVGASRVRDLFQQARKMGRAIIFIDEIDSIGRKRGAGLGGGHDEREQTLNQMLAEMDGFETSEGIVIMAATNRPDVLDPALLRPGRFDRSIIVPLPEYEERLAILKVHSRDKRMAPEVSLETMARATPGMSGADLANLVNEAALFAVRRGGKQVEHVDFENARDRVVLGASRESLVLNADEKKATAYHEGGHAVLASVLPHSDPLHKVTILPRGMALGVTWTLPEERHTYSKEYFEDIICKAMGGRVAEMMVFGNLNSGAANDLEQATGIARRMVREWGMSEAVGPMAWNSQQQVFLGEDLMTSGREYSDETAKLVDGEIARILRAQETRAREVLTKHRRGLDLVAERLLEEETIDGPAVLRLVQQGLSESASQSPSTTGEVAQSEIAREPG
;
A
#
# COMPACT_ATOMS: atom_id res chain seq x y z
N MET A 1 -41.55 -43.03 29.18
CA MET A 1 -41.54 -44.50 29.23
C MET A 1 -41.28 -45.02 27.85
N SER A 2 -40.07 -45.48 27.58
CA SER A 2 -39.77 -46.66 26.74
C SER A 2 -38.25 -46.85 26.75
N ASN A 3 -37.89 -47.96 27.31
CA ASN A 3 -36.53 -48.49 27.48
C ASN A 3 -35.93 -48.90 26.14
N LEU A 4 -34.69 -48.53 25.90
CA LEU A 4 -33.82 -49.18 24.93
C LEU A 4 -32.58 -49.71 25.65
N PRO A 5 -32.15 -50.97 25.38
CA PRO A 5 -31.05 -51.60 26.07
C PRO A 5 -29.67 -51.18 25.51
N PRO A 6 -28.59 -51.35 26.29
CA PRO A 6 -27.23 -50.98 25.87
C PRO A 6 -26.61 -51.99 24.91
N PRO A 7 -25.62 -51.58 24.08
CA PRO A 7 -24.93 -52.43 23.15
C PRO A 7 -23.90 -53.36 23.82
N PRO A 8 -23.57 -54.52 23.23
CA PRO A 8 -22.66 -55.51 23.81
C PRO A 8 -21.18 -55.18 23.59
N PRO A 9 -20.26 -55.74 24.41
CA PRO A 9 -18.82 -55.50 24.34
C PRO A 9 -18.14 -56.33 23.22
N PRO A 10 -16.96 -55.88 22.74
CA PRO A 10 -16.25 -56.57 21.67
C PRO A 10 -15.51 -57.82 22.15
N SER A 11 -15.64 -58.87 21.36
CA SER A 11 -15.03 -60.18 21.53
C SER A 11 -13.52 -60.18 21.31
N GLN A 12 -12.79 -60.84 22.22
CA GLN A 12 -11.41 -61.26 22.10
C GLN A 12 -11.31 -62.49 21.16
N LEU A 13 -10.26 -62.59 20.36
CA LEU A 13 -9.70 -63.82 19.84
C LEU A 13 -8.20 -63.70 19.54
N PRO A 14 -7.47 -64.82 19.48
CA PRO A 14 -6.22 -64.99 20.22
C PRO A 14 -4.95 -65.00 19.33
N GLY A 15 -3.85 -65.01 20.05
CA GLY A 15 -2.51 -64.93 19.54
C GLY A 15 -1.92 -66.06 18.68
N ASN A 16 -0.77 -65.75 18.14
CA ASN A 16 0.30 -66.68 17.88
C ASN A 16 1.62 -65.91 17.68
N ALA A 17 2.57 -66.09 18.60
CA ALA A 17 4.01 -66.07 18.38
C ALA A 17 4.46 -67.49 18.01
N PRO A 18 5.66 -67.80 17.50
CA PRO A 18 6.95 -67.29 17.91
C PRO A 18 8.06 -67.21 16.83
N SER A 19 9.17 -66.70 17.21
CA SER A 19 10.54 -67.18 17.09
C SER A 19 11.57 -66.17 16.58
N SER A 20 12.49 -65.84 17.51
CA SER A 20 13.84 -65.35 17.21
C SER A 20 14.76 -66.51 16.75
N PRO A 21 15.92 -66.25 16.10
CA PRO A 21 17.15 -66.22 16.87
C PRO A 21 18.20 -65.17 16.46
N GLN A 22 18.81 -64.54 17.46
CA GLN A 22 20.24 -64.44 17.80
C GLN A 22 21.29 -64.55 16.67
N LYS A 23 22.19 -63.55 16.48
CA LYS A 23 23.53 -63.45 17.11
C LYS A 23 24.48 -62.52 16.34
N ASN A 24 25.35 -61.83 17.12
CA ASN A 24 26.73 -61.37 16.90
C ASN A 24 26.88 -60.09 16.10
N GLY A 25 27.32 -59.00 16.65
CA GLY A 25 28.41 -58.78 17.60
C GLY A 25 29.67 -58.31 16.86
N ARG A 26 29.96 -56.97 16.95
CA ARG A 26 31.32 -56.45 17.07
C ARG A 26 31.33 -54.92 16.97
N GLN A 27 31.47 -54.25 18.11
CA GLN A 27 32.26 -53.01 18.16
C GLN A 27 33.74 -53.37 17.96
N PRO A 28 34.61 -52.51 17.42
CA PRO A 28 35.42 -51.74 18.33
C PRO A 28 35.92 -50.35 17.88
N ARG A 29 36.27 -49.60 18.92
CA ARG A 29 37.42 -48.70 19.09
C ARG A 29 37.41 -47.29 18.54
N LYS A 30 37.40 -46.41 19.53
CA LYS A 30 37.97 -45.04 19.55
C LYS A 30 39.46 -45.06 19.24
N SER A 31 39.96 -44.08 18.52
CA SER A 31 41.18 -43.35 18.90
C SER A 31 41.33 -42.05 18.09
N PRO A 32 42.05 -41.07 18.62
CA PRO A 32 42.02 -39.68 18.19
C PRO A 32 43.21 -39.32 17.33
N PHE A 33 43.11 -38.37 16.43
CA PHE A 33 44.25 -37.48 16.15
C PHE A 33 43.82 -36.22 15.38
N ASN A 34 44.23 -35.12 15.92
CA ASN A 34 44.39 -33.82 15.33
C ASN A 34 45.28 -33.85 14.09
N ALA A 35 44.88 -33.21 13.01
CA ALA A 35 45.82 -32.48 12.15
C ALA A 35 45.08 -31.57 11.18
N LYS A 36 45.30 -30.28 11.32
CA LYS A 36 45.13 -29.28 10.26
C LYS A 36 45.84 -29.76 8.99
N ARG A 37 45.17 -29.80 7.88
CA ARG A 37 45.82 -29.74 6.56
C ARG A 37 44.95 -28.89 5.61
N ASN A 38 45.49 -27.74 5.30
CA ASN A 38 45.25 -27.03 4.06
C ASN A 38 45.58 -27.99 2.91
N ASN A 39 44.65 -28.25 2.05
CA ASN A 39 44.93 -28.78 0.72
C ASN A 39 44.13 -27.96 -0.28
N THR A 40 44.80 -27.00 -0.86
CA THR A 40 44.54 -26.47 -2.18
C THR A 40 44.86 -27.56 -3.19
N ASP A 41 43.85 -28.15 -3.79
CA ASP A 41 43.96 -29.00 -4.96
C ASP A 41 43.75 -28.14 -6.22
N PRO A 42 44.77 -28.00 -7.09
CA PRO A 42 44.64 -27.24 -8.32
C PRO A 42 44.50 -28.19 -9.52
N THR A 43 43.35 -28.79 -9.74
CA THR A 43 43.03 -29.39 -11.07
C THR A 43 41.55 -29.71 -11.20
N ALA A 44 40.76 -28.69 -11.49
CA ALA A 44 39.51 -28.85 -12.20
C ALA A 44 39.54 -27.90 -13.41
N PRO A 45 39.31 -28.35 -14.64
CA PRO A 45 39.34 -27.46 -15.78
C PRO A 45 38.12 -26.52 -15.70
N LYS A 46 38.38 -25.26 -15.37
CA LYS A 46 37.44 -24.19 -15.61
C LYS A 46 37.23 -24.10 -17.12
N SER A 47 36.09 -24.55 -17.61
CA SER A 47 35.60 -24.19 -18.95
C SER A 47 35.30 -22.68 -18.98
N GLY A 48 36.37 -21.93 -19.05
CA GLY A 48 36.29 -20.50 -19.32
C GLY A 48 35.91 -20.32 -20.78
N LYS A 49 34.63 -20.03 -21.07
CA LYS A 49 34.29 -19.39 -22.31
C LYS A 49 35.01 -18.05 -22.35
N GLN A 50 36.15 -18.03 -23.11
CA GLN A 50 36.83 -16.78 -23.41
C GLN A 50 35.85 -15.87 -24.15
N GLN A 51 35.26 -14.94 -23.43
CA GLN A 51 34.53 -13.85 -24.04
C GLN A 51 35.57 -12.92 -24.64
N LEU A 52 35.56 -12.78 -25.97
CA LEU A 52 36.33 -11.74 -26.65
C LEU A 52 36.08 -10.39 -25.96
N PRO A 53 37.14 -9.68 -25.56
CA PRO A 53 36.96 -8.39 -24.89
C PRO A 53 36.21 -7.43 -25.84
N LYS A 54 35.37 -6.61 -25.28
CA LYS A 54 34.46 -5.69 -26.03
C LYS A 54 35.21 -4.83 -27.06
N TRP A 55 36.47 -4.50 -26.82
CA TRP A 55 37.30 -3.75 -27.77
C TRP A 55 37.68 -4.57 -29.01
N ALA A 56 37.80 -5.91 -28.93
CA ALA A 56 38.12 -6.76 -30.08
C ALA A 56 37.00 -6.74 -31.14
N VAL A 57 35.74 -6.61 -30.73
CA VAL A 57 34.59 -6.50 -31.65
C VAL A 57 34.68 -5.19 -32.44
N TRP A 58 35.10 -4.12 -31.81
CA TRP A 58 35.30 -2.81 -32.47
C TRP A 58 36.50 -2.80 -33.39
N LEU A 59 37.58 -3.52 -33.06
CA LEU A 59 38.74 -3.68 -33.95
C LEU A 59 38.40 -4.50 -35.21
N ILE A 60 37.60 -5.57 -35.04
CA ILE A 60 37.12 -6.35 -36.21
C ILE A 60 36.22 -5.51 -37.10
N ALA A 61 35.32 -4.73 -36.51
CA ALA A 61 34.44 -3.81 -37.28
C ALA A 61 35.26 -2.71 -37.98
N ALA A 62 36.23 -2.11 -37.33
CA ALA A 62 37.13 -1.10 -37.89
C ALA A 62 38.03 -1.69 -39.01
N GLY A 63 38.53 -2.92 -38.82
CA GLY A 63 39.30 -3.65 -39.84
C GLY A 63 38.46 -3.97 -41.06
N ALA A 64 37.20 -4.41 -40.88
CA ALA A 64 36.29 -4.66 -42.02
C ALA A 64 35.94 -3.34 -42.77
N LEU A 65 35.75 -2.24 -42.03
CA LEU A 65 35.49 -0.93 -42.63
C LEU A 65 36.72 -0.40 -43.39
N ALA A 66 37.92 -0.60 -42.84
CA ALA A 66 39.18 -0.25 -43.52
C ALA A 66 39.42 -1.07 -44.78
N LEU A 67 39.03 -2.36 -44.81
CA LEU A 67 39.15 -3.24 -45.98
C LEU A 67 38.17 -2.82 -47.09
N VAL A 68 36.97 -2.35 -46.74
CA VAL A 68 35.95 -1.95 -47.72
C VAL A 68 36.21 -0.53 -48.26
N PHE A 69 36.66 0.39 -47.44
CA PHE A 69 36.85 1.79 -47.80
C PHE A 69 38.32 2.16 -48.05
N GLY A 70 39.29 1.38 -47.53
CA GLY A 70 40.72 1.64 -47.67
C GLY A 70 41.21 1.83 -49.12
N PRO A 71 40.82 1.01 -50.09
CA PRO A 71 41.22 1.20 -51.49
C PRO A 71 40.80 2.53 -52.15
N ARG A 72 39.78 3.20 -51.60
CA ARG A 72 39.32 4.51 -52.07
C ARG A 72 40.18 5.70 -51.64
N PHE A 73 41.03 5.50 -50.63
CA PHE A 73 41.87 6.55 -50.05
C PHE A 73 43.34 6.46 -50.46
N ILE A 74 43.71 5.49 -51.38
CA ILE A 74 45.07 5.45 -51.88
C ILE A 74 45.16 6.50 -53.02
N PRO A 75 45.98 7.56 -52.87
CA PRO A 75 46.14 8.56 -53.91
C PRO A 75 46.85 7.91 -55.09
N THR A 76 46.21 7.85 -56.28
CA THR A 76 46.84 7.47 -57.53
C THR A 76 47.84 8.55 -57.90
N LYS A 77 49.08 8.10 -58.10
CA LYS A 77 50.21 8.97 -58.53
C LYS A 77 49.82 9.79 -59.75
N ASN A 78 50.19 11.07 -59.72
CA ASN A 78 50.01 12.12 -60.71
C ASN A 78 49.95 11.62 -62.14
N SER A 79 48.78 11.49 -62.68
CA SER A 79 48.54 11.41 -64.13
C SER A 79 47.87 12.72 -64.56
N GLU A 80 48.35 13.35 -65.54
CA GLU A 80 47.80 14.56 -66.14
C GLU A 80 46.49 14.22 -66.81
N LYS A 81 45.41 14.93 -66.49
CA LYS A 81 44.12 14.71 -67.17
C LYS A 81 44.07 15.58 -68.43
N LEU A 82 44.07 14.93 -69.55
CA LEU A 82 43.91 15.56 -70.87
C LEU A 82 42.46 15.41 -71.37
N THR A 83 41.96 16.40 -72.09
CA THR A 83 40.72 16.24 -72.83
C THR A 83 40.99 15.34 -74.05
N TYR A 84 39.95 14.64 -74.59
CA TYR A 84 40.13 13.77 -75.76
C TYR A 84 40.68 14.51 -76.94
N THR A 85 40.29 15.75 -77.16
CA THR A 85 40.76 16.62 -78.21
C THR A 85 42.23 16.98 -78.02
N GLU A 86 42.68 17.31 -76.83
CA GLU A 86 44.08 17.53 -76.52
C GLU A 86 44.92 16.26 -76.73
N PHE A 87 44.41 15.10 -76.29
CA PHE A 87 45.05 13.81 -76.56
C PHE A 87 45.31 13.63 -78.05
N LEU A 88 44.28 13.78 -78.90
CA LEU A 88 44.45 13.62 -80.34
C LEU A 88 45.43 14.66 -80.94
N SER A 89 45.47 15.85 -80.38
CA SER A 89 46.44 16.87 -80.80
C SER A 89 47.88 16.48 -80.42
N GLN A 90 48.09 15.88 -79.22
CA GLN A 90 49.40 15.35 -78.85
C GLN A 90 49.82 14.13 -79.69
N VAL A 91 48.90 13.28 -80.09
CA VAL A 91 49.13 12.18 -81.01
C VAL A 91 49.60 12.71 -82.37
N ARG A 92 48.93 13.70 -82.91
CA ARG A 92 49.32 14.36 -84.21
C ARG A 92 50.70 15.00 -84.17
N LEU A 93 51.11 15.47 -82.97
CA LEU A 93 52.42 16.08 -82.80
C LEU A 93 53.51 15.02 -82.49
N GLY A 94 53.22 13.73 -82.55
CA GLY A 94 54.14 12.62 -82.26
C GLY A 94 54.68 12.59 -80.85
N LYS A 95 53.90 13.14 -79.89
CA LYS A 95 54.30 13.24 -78.43
C LYS A 95 53.70 12.17 -77.58
N VAL A 96 53.04 11.15 -78.09
CA VAL A 96 52.45 10.04 -77.35
C VAL A 96 53.17 8.77 -77.68
N ASP A 97 53.67 8.04 -76.65
CA ASP A 97 54.47 6.83 -76.85
C ASP A 97 53.59 5.57 -76.75
N THR A 98 52.81 5.48 -75.65
CA THR A 98 51.92 4.31 -75.42
C THR A 98 50.53 4.73 -74.98
N VAL A 99 49.47 3.96 -75.40
CA VAL A 99 48.10 4.14 -75.02
C VAL A 99 47.45 2.81 -74.65
N SER A 100 46.90 2.73 -73.43
CA SER A 100 46.13 1.60 -72.94
C SER A 100 44.64 2.01 -72.82
N ILE A 101 43.78 1.30 -73.53
CA ILE A 101 42.33 1.57 -73.60
C ILE A 101 41.59 0.58 -72.73
N ASN A 102 40.80 1.10 -71.77
CA ASN A 102 39.97 0.27 -70.91
C ASN A 102 38.54 0.25 -71.47
N ASN A 103 38.11 -0.91 -71.98
CA ASN A 103 36.82 -1.10 -72.66
C ASN A 103 35.60 -0.97 -71.71
N ILE A 104 35.78 -1.02 -70.39
CA ILE A 104 34.66 -0.96 -69.43
C ILE A 104 34.49 0.45 -68.89
N THR A 105 35.59 1.18 -68.67
CA THR A 105 35.52 2.50 -68.00
C THR A 105 35.68 3.64 -69.00
N ASN A 106 35.92 3.34 -70.30
CA ASN A 106 36.17 4.28 -71.37
C ASN A 106 37.35 5.24 -71.15
N VAL A 107 38.27 4.81 -70.29
CA VAL A 107 39.44 5.60 -69.88
C VAL A 107 40.63 5.13 -70.70
N LEU A 108 41.24 6.07 -71.43
CA LEU A 108 42.53 5.89 -72.14
C LEU A 108 43.60 6.41 -71.16
N SER A 109 44.60 5.61 -70.92
CA SER A 109 45.76 5.98 -70.13
C SER A 109 47.05 5.61 -70.88
N GLY A 110 48.04 6.49 -70.79
CA GLY A 110 49.27 6.26 -71.55
C GLY A 110 50.44 7.10 -71.01
N THR A 111 51.55 7.03 -71.79
CA THR A 111 52.74 7.84 -71.49
C THR A 111 53.02 8.76 -72.68
N LEU A 112 53.36 9.99 -72.37
CA LEU A 112 53.88 10.96 -73.36
C LEU A 112 55.37 10.68 -73.55
N SER A 113 55.96 11.11 -74.66
CA SER A 113 57.34 10.94 -75.03
C SER A 113 58.34 11.59 -74.07
N ASP A 114 57.84 12.49 -73.16
CA ASP A 114 58.58 13.12 -72.08
C ASP A 114 58.53 12.32 -70.75
N GLY A 115 57.87 11.10 -70.76
CA GLY A 115 57.78 10.22 -69.63
C GLY A 115 56.61 10.54 -68.68
N ARG A 116 55.79 11.57 -68.85
CA ARG A 116 54.60 11.91 -68.09
C ARG A 116 53.46 10.98 -68.37
N LYS A 117 52.73 10.53 -67.40
CA LYS A 117 51.51 9.71 -67.56
C LYS A 117 50.30 10.60 -67.75
N PHE A 118 49.46 10.25 -68.65
CA PHE A 118 48.20 10.94 -68.89
C PHE A 118 47.01 9.99 -68.74
N THR A 119 45.85 10.57 -68.49
CA THR A 119 44.55 9.89 -68.53
C THR A 119 43.54 10.79 -69.27
N THR A 120 42.79 10.20 -70.18
CA THR A 120 41.68 10.88 -70.85
C THR A 120 40.49 9.92 -71.01
N THR A 121 39.28 10.46 -71.13
CA THR A 121 38.07 9.67 -71.36
C THR A 121 37.69 9.80 -72.81
N GLY A 122 37.55 8.66 -73.49
CA GLY A 122 37.21 8.61 -74.95
C GLY A 122 36.06 7.64 -75.23
N ALA A 123 35.85 7.35 -76.49
CA ALA A 123 34.91 6.33 -76.88
C ALA A 123 35.41 4.92 -76.54
N PRO A 124 34.50 3.96 -76.25
CA PRO A 124 34.88 2.58 -75.91
C PRO A 124 35.62 1.83 -76.99
N ILE A 125 35.39 2.25 -78.20
CA ILE A 125 36.07 1.78 -79.42
C ILE A 125 36.51 3.04 -80.16
N LEU A 126 37.80 3.11 -80.48
CA LEU A 126 38.32 4.21 -81.30
C LEU A 126 37.68 4.19 -82.69
N SER A 127 37.44 5.38 -83.28
CA SER A 127 36.99 5.46 -84.68
C SER A 127 38.10 5.00 -85.56
N ASP A 128 37.76 4.44 -86.76
CA ASP A 128 38.72 4.00 -87.71
C ASP A 128 39.75 5.08 -88.12
N ALA A 129 39.31 6.36 -88.10
CA ALA A 129 40.15 7.52 -88.33
C ALA A 129 41.18 7.76 -87.23
N ASP A 130 40.79 7.57 -85.92
CA ASP A 130 41.68 7.75 -84.76
C ASP A 130 42.65 6.57 -84.65
N GLU A 131 42.19 5.36 -84.90
CA GLU A 131 43.04 4.18 -84.98
C GLU A 131 44.12 4.29 -86.07
N LYS A 132 43.74 4.77 -87.21
CA LYS A 132 44.69 5.01 -88.29
C LYS A 132 45.69 6.10 -87.90
N LEU A 133 45.26 7.16 -87.24
CA LEU A 133 46.12 8.23 -86.77
C LEU A 133 47.18 7.68 -85.79
N LEU A 134 46.77 6.81 -84.86
CA LEU A 134 47.69 6.18 -83.87
C LEU A 134 48.73 5.30 -84.57
N LYS A 135 48.32 4.52 -85.58
CA LYS A 135 49.18 3.67 -86.42
C LYS A 135 50.17 4.46 -87.26
N ASP A 136 49.69 5.52 -87.92
CA ASP A 136 50.52 6.36 -88.77
C ASP A 136 51.60 7.14 -87.98
N GLN A 137 51.32 7.43 -86.62
CA GLN A 137 52.24 8.10 -85.71
C GLN A 137 53.07 7.12 -84.92
N GLY A 138 52.99 5.80 -85.10
CA GLY A 138 53.79 4.77 -84.42
C GLY A 138 53.51 4.62 -82.93
N VAL A 139 52.30 5.01 -82.48
CA VAL A 139 51.89 4.89 -81.07
C VAL A 139 51.51 3.43 -80.75
N ASP A 140 52.15 2.84 -79.78
CA ASP A 140 51.80 1.49 -79.34
C ASP A 140 50.50 1.54 -78.51
N TYR A 141 49.45 0.86 -78.93
CA TYR A 141 48.16 0.86 -78.23
C TYR A 141 47.69 -0.57 -77.92
N ASN A 142 47.11 -0.74 -76.69
CA ASN A 142 46.62 -2.03 -76.25
C ASN A 142 45.27 -1.88 -75.50
N TYR A 143 44.34 -2.85 -75.78
CA TYR A 143 43.06 -2.94 -75.08
C TYR A 143 43.22 -3.77 -73.81
N LYS A 144 42.94 -3.17 -72.64
CA LYS A 144 42.96 -3.87 -71.38
C LYS A 144 41.52 -4.13 -70.93
N THR A 145 41.15 -5.40 -70.87
CA THR A 145 39.92 -5.83 -70.16
C THR A 145 40.28 -6.21 -68.76
N PRO A 146 39.80 -5.48 -67.73
CA PRO A 146 40.03 -5.83 -66.34
C PRO A 146 39.44 -7.22 -66.03
N GLN A 147 40.26 -8.18 -65.68
CA GLN A 147 39.74 -9.44 -65.12
C GLN A 147 39.17 -9.17 -63.71
N ALA A 148 37.87 -9.29 -63.57
CA ALA A 148 37.20 -9.19 -62.29
C ALA A 148 37.64 -10.43 -61.44
N ASN A 149 38.40 -10.20 -60.39
CA ASN A 149 38.66 -11.23 -59.39
C ASN A 149 37.33 -11.71 -58.81
N TRP A 150 37.07 -13.01 -58.90
CA TRP A 150 35.82 -13.61 -58.38
C TRP A 150 35.56 -13.24 -56.92
N PHE A 151 36.59 -13.01 -56.14
CA PHE A 151 36.52 -12.56 -54.74
C PHE A 151 35.88 -11.16 -54.59
N THR A 152 36.22 -10.21 -55.43
CA THR A 152 35.68 -8.84 -55.38
C THR A 152 34.24 -8.75 -55.88
N SER A 153 33.79 -9.71 -56.66
CA SER A 153 32.40 -9.81 -57.13
C SER A 153 31.47 -10.49 -56.12
N LEU A 154 32.00 -11.45 -55.30
CA LEU A 154 31.22 -12.13 -54.27
C LEU A 154 31.14 -11.35 -52.94
N LEU A 155 32.10 -10.50 -52.63
CA LEU A 155 32.17 -9.76 -51.38
C LEU A 155 30.95 -8.86 -51.09
N PRO A 156 30.42 -8.08 -52.06
CA PRO A 156 29.22 -7.27 -51.87
C PRO A 156 27.95 -8.08 -51.60
N ILE A 157 27.90 -9.33 -52.06
CA ILE A 157 26.75 -10.24 -51.88
C ILE A 157 26.83 -10.92 -50.48
N LEU A 158 28.02 -11.34 -50.09
CA LEU A 158 28.23 -12.06 -48.82
C LEU A 158 28.23 -11.16 -47.58
N LEU A 159 28.66 -9.89 -47.73
CA LEU A 159 28.75 -8.94 -46.62
C LEU A 159 27.40 -8.68 -45.92
N PRO A 160 26.30 -8.38 -46.66
CA PRO A 160 24.96 -8.22 -46.03
C PRO A 160 24.48 -9.50 -45.34
N PHE A 161 24.80 -10.66 -45.92
CA PHE A 161 24.40 -11.95 -45.35
C PHE A 161 25.07 -12.22 -44.00
N PHE A 162 26.38 -11.98 -43.89
CA PHE A 162 27.09 -12.08 -42.61
C PHE A 162 26.65 -11.03 -41.61
N LEU A 163 26.26 -9.83 -42.04
CA LEU A 163 25.75 -8.77 -41.20
C LEU A 163 24.38 -9.16 -40.59
N ILE A 164 23.49 -9.73 -41.43
CA ILE A 164 22.17 -10.22 -40.98
C ILE A 164 22.35 -11.37 -39.96
N ILE A 165 23.23 -12.33 -40.26
CA ILE A 165 23.55 -13.43 -39.30
C ILE A 165 24.13 -12.87 -38.00
N GLY A 166 25.04 -11.90 -38.10
CA GLY A 166 25.64 -11.25 -36.93
C GLY A 166 24.59 -10.56 -36.07
N ILE A 167 23.68 -9.80 -36.68
CA ILE A 167 22.54 -9.15 -36.01
C ILE A 167 21.61 -10.20 -35.38
N PHE A 168 21.30 -11.27 -36.10
CA PHE A 168 20.43 -12.35 -35.62
C PHE A 168 21.04 -13.06 -34.40
N VAL A 169 22.32 -13.41 -34.43
CA VAL A 169 23.05 -14.01 -33.30
C VAL A 169 23.17 -13.04 -32.12
N PHE A 170 23.37 -11.74 -32.41
CA PHE A 170 23.38 -10.70 -31.39
C PHE A 170 22.00 -10.54 -30.72
N MET A 171 20.92 -10.50 -31.49
CA MET A 171 19.53 -10.47 -30.99
C MET A 171 19.21 -11.75 -30.18
N GLN A 172 19.58 -12.92 -30.68
CA GLN A 172 19.37 -14.19 -29.98
C GLN A 172 20.12 -14.25 -28.64
N ARG A 173 21.38 -13.76 -28.59
CA ARG A 173 22.15 -13.65 -27.34
C ARG A 173 21.55 -12.65 -26.38
N ARG A 174 21.00 -11.54 -26.88
CA ARG A 174 20.31 -10.54 -26.04
C ARG A 174 18.96 -11.06 -25.53
N ALA A 175 18.21 -11.78 -26.35
CA ALA A 175 16.95 -12.45 -25.95
C ALA A 175 17.20 -13.57 -24.92
N MET A 176 18.25 -14.38 -25.07
CA MET A 176 18.62 -15.38 -24.05
C MET A 176 19.11 -14.77 -22.75
N GLY A 177 19.75 -13.60 -22.76
CA GLY A 177 20.10 -12.85 -21.54
C GLY A 177 18.88 -12.32 -20.78
N GLN A 178 17.80 -11.97 -21.47
CA GLN A 178 16.53 -11.58 -20.86
C GLN A 178 15.71 -12.78 -20.37
N ALA A 179 15.73 -13.90 -21.04
CA ALA A 179 15.07 -15.13 -20.62
C ALA A 179 15.61 -15.68 -19.29
N GLY A 180 16.91 -15.48 -19.01
CA GLY A 180 17.51 -15.81 -17.69
C GLY A 180 16.95 -14.98 -16.55
N ASN A 181 16.52 -13.74 -16.80
CA ASN A 181 15.85 -12.90 -15.79
C ASN A 181 14.38 -13.30 -15.57
N ILE A 182 13.70 -13.86 -16.56
CA ILE A 182 12.31 -14.33 -16.44
C ILE A 182 12.24 -15.56 -15.51
N MET A 183 13.25 -16.42 -15.49
CA MET A 183 13.32 -17.55 -14.55
C MET A 183 13.61 -17.13 -13.09
N SER A 184 14.05 -15.90 -12.83
CA SER A 184 14.25 -15.38 -11.47
C SER A 184 13.01 -14.66 -10.91
N ILE A 185 11.97 -14.42 -11.72
CA ILE A 185 10.75 -13.71 -11.33
C ILE A 185 9.91 -14.51 -10.31
N GLY A 186 10.05 -15.84 -10.29
CA GLY A 186 9.34 -16.72 -9.35
C GLY A 186 9.94 -16.82 -7.94
N ARG A 187 11.07 -16.16 -7.64
CA ARG A 187 11.65 -16.22 -6.29
C ARG A 187 10.98 -15.24 -5.36
N SER A 188 10.57 -15.73 -4.21
CA SER A 188 9.99 -14.91 -3.16
C SER A 188 10.91 -13.74 -2.78
N ARG A 189 10.36 -12.53 -2.72
CA ARG A 189 11.01 -11.34 -2.15
C ARG A 189 10.82 -11.24 -0.64
N ALA A 190 10.59 -12.37 0.03
CA ALA A 190 10.45 -12.39 1.47
C ALA A 190 11.63 -11.64 2.10
N LYS A 191 11.35 -10.61 2.87
CA LYS A 191 12.35 -9.93 3.67
C LYS A 191 12.76 -10.89 4.77
N THR A 192 13.88 -11.56 4.59
CA THR A 192 14.54 -12.21 5.70
C THR A 192 15.04 -11.12 6.63
N TYR A 193 14.39 -10.99 7.77
CA TYR A 193 15.06 -10.37 8.90
C TYR A 193 16.18 -11.33 9.25
N ASN A 194 17.41 -10.88 9.03
CA ASN A 194 18.66 -11.61 9.12
C ASN A 194 18.57 -12.90 9.94
N ALA A 195 19.38 -13.89 9.59
CA ALA A 195 19.56 -15.10 10.40
C ALA A 195 19.80 -14.82 11.90
N ASP A 196 20.07 -13.59 12.26
CA ASP A 196 20.04 -13.02 13.60
C ASP A 196 18.59 -12.62 13.93
N LYS A 197 18.06 -13.26 14.94
CA LYS A 197 16.76 -13.11 15.57
C LYS A 197 16.33 -11.64 15.69
N PRO A 198 15.06 -11.28 15.45
CA PRO A 198 14.60 -9.91 15.68
C PRO A 198 14.94 -9.47 17.11
N SER A 199 15.48 -8.28 17.28
CA SER A 199 15.76 -7.70 18.59
C SER A 199 14.51 -7.17 19.30
N THR A 200 13.38 -7.04 18.58
CA THR A 200 12.09 -6.59 19.10
C THR A 200 11.48 -7.65 20.01
N THR A 201 11.11 -7.28 21.23
CA THR A 201 10.50 -8.15 22.23
C THR A 201 9.16 -7.58 22.72
N PHE A 202 8.46 -8.29 23.60
CA PHE A 202 7.23 -7.77 24.24
C PHE A 202 7.45 -6.50 25.08
N ALA A 203 8.67 -6.21 25.50
CA ALA A 203 9.01 -4.96 26.17
C ALA A 203 8.91 -3.73 25.25
N ASP A 204 9.04 -3.94 23.93
CA ASP A 204 8.90 -2.89 22.93
C ASP A 204 7.44 -2.66 22.51
N VAL A 205 6.53 -3.56 22.90
CA VAL A 205 5.09 -3.44 22.68
C VAL A 205 4.47 -2.85 23.95
N ALA A 206 4.04 -1.61 23.89
CA ALA A 206 3.42 -0.93 25.02
C ALA A 206 1.94 -1.30 25.14
N GLY A 207 1.46 -1.60 26.35
CA GLY A 207 0.08 -1.98 26.60
C GLY A 207 -0.26 -3.38 26.07
N TYR A 208 -1.56 -3.62 25.86
CA TYR A 208 -2.10 -4.86 25.27
C TYR A 208 -1.76 -6.14 26.05
N GLU A 209 -1.80 -6.09 27.37
CA GLU A 209 -1.39 -7.23 28.22
C GLU A 209 -2.25 -8.48 27.96
N GLY A 210 -3.55 -8.30 27.67
CA GLY A 210 -4.43 -9.41 27.28
C GLY A 210 -3.96 -10.09 25.98
N VAL A 211 -3.66 -9.30 24.96
CA VAL A 211 -3.16 -9.82 23.67
C VAL A 211 -1.79 -10.49 23.84
N LYS A 212 -0.89 -9.89 24.64
CA LYS A 212 0.41 -10.49 24.94
C LYS A 212 0.26 -11.84 25.64
N MET A 213 -0.71 -11.96 26.57
CA MET A 213 -0.97 -13.20 27.30
C MET A 213 -1.45 -14.31 26.35
N GLU A 214 -2.37 -14.02 25.44
CA GLU A 214 -2.83 -14.98 24.44
C GLU A 214 -1.70 -15.43 23.49
N ILE A 215 -0.85 -14.49 23.09
CA ILE A 215 0.25 -14.79 22.16
C ILE A 215 1.41 -15.50 22.87
N LYS A 216 1.54 -15.34 24.19
CA LYS A 216 2.61 -15.95 24.98
C LYS A 216 2.64 -17.47 24.87
N GLU A 217 1.50 -18.12 24.77
CA GLU A 217 1.42 -19.57 24.53
C GLU A 217 2.19 -20.00 23.27
N VAL A 218 2.17 -19.16 22.24
CA VAL A 218 2.90 -19.42 20.97
C VAL A 218 4.41 -19.29 21.19
N VAL A 219 4.83 -18.29 21.98
CA VAL A 219 6.24 -18.11 22.33
C VAL A 219 6.74 -19.33 23.12
N ASP A 220 5.96 -19.77 24.10
CA ASP A 220 6.32 -20.93 24.95
C ASP A 220 6.42 -22.20 24.11
N PHE A 221 5.52 -22.38 23.15
CA PHE A 221 5.63 -23.49 22.20
C PHE A 221 6.90 -23.42 21.34
N LEU A 222 7.18 -22.25 20.73
CA LEU A 222 8.37 -22.09 19.88
C LEU A 222 9.66 -22.28 20.67
N ARG A 223 9.65 -21.97 21.97
CA ARG A 223 10.79 -22.20 22.88
C ARG A 223 10.94 -23.66 23.26
N MET A 224 9.85 -24.34 23.63
CA MET A 224 9.83 -25.65 24.26
C MET A 224 8.85 -26.63 23.58
N PRO A 225 8.98 -26.92 22.28
CA PRO A 225 8.01 -27.74 21.55
C PRO A 225 7.87 -29.18 22.09
N GLU A 226 8.93 -29.72 22.69
CA GLU A 226 8.93 -31.10 23.19
C GLU A 226 7.95 -31.29 24.37
N GLN A 227 7.80 -30.29 25.24
CA GLN A 227 6.88 -30.36 26.38
C GLN A 227 5.41 -30.48 25.92
N PHE A 228 5.05 -29.78 24.85
CA PHE A 228 3.71 -29.86 24.26
C PHE A 228 3.46 -31.23 23.60
N LYS A 229 4.49 -31.80 22.96
CA LYS A 229 4.41 -33.15 22.37
C LYS A 229 4.23 -34.25 23.41
N GLU A 230 4.97 -34.18 24.53
CA GLU A 230 4.90 -35.17 25.60
C GLU A 230 3.49 -35.28 26.22
N ILE A 231 2.80 -34.15 26.32
CA ILE A 231 1.41 -34.10 26.84
C ILE A 231 0.39 -34.42 25.72
N GLY A 232 0.80 -34.44 24.46
CA GLY A 232 -0.09 -34.64 23.30
C GLY A 232 -0.92 -33.40 22.93
N ALA A 233 -0.51 -32.22 23.38
CA ALA A 233 -1.18 -30.97 23.05
C ALA A 233 -0.99 -30.63 21.56
N ARG A 234 -2.08 -30.30 20.89
CA ARG A 234 -2.06 -29.81 19.49
C ARG A 234 -1.89 -28.30 19.49
N ILE A 235 -0.88 -27.84 18.81
CA ILE A 235 -0.56 -26.43 18.71
C ILE A 235 -1.21 -25.84 17.46
N PRO A 236 -1.71 -24.60 17.52
CA PRO A 236 -2.22 -23.93 16.34
C PRO A 236 -1.12 -23.79 15.28
N LYS A 237 -1.40 -24.26 14.06
CA LYS A 237 -0.47 -24.11 12.93
C LYS A 237 -0.41 -22.66 12.44
N GLY A 238 -1.54 -21.97 12.53
CA GLY A 238 -1.68 -20.60 12.08
C GLY A 238 -2.45 -19.71 13.03
N ILE A 239 -2.02 -18.47 13.15
CA ILE A 239 -2.62 -17.45 13.99
C ILE A 239 -2.97 -16.26 13.12
N LEU A 240 -4.23 -15.85 13.21
CA LEU A 240 -4.73 -14.66 12.50
C LEU A 240 -4.83 -13.49 13.48
N LEU A 241 -4.05 -12.43 13.25
CA LEU A 241 -4.16 -11.16 13.96
C LEU A 241 -5.21 -10.29 13.26
N VAL A 242 -6.28 -9.98 13.97
CA VAL A 242 -7.41 -9.21 13.45
C VAL A 242 -7.52 -7.89 14.19
N GLY A 243 -7.73 -6.79 13.50
CA GLY A 243 -7.95 -5.50 14.17
C GLY A 243 -7.82 -4.32 13.23
N PRO A 244 -8.18 -3.11 13.68
CA PRO A 244 -8.05 -1.89 12.92
C PRO A 244 -6.62 -1.62 12.44
N PRO A 245 -6.42 -0.82 11.37
CA PRO A 245 -5.10 -0.42 10.94
C PRO A 245 -4.37 0.37 12.04
N GLY A 246 -3.04 0.25 12.09
CA GLY A 246 -2.22 0.99 13.05
C GLY A 246 -2.19 0.44 14.48
N THR A 247 -2.88 -0.67 14.80
CA THR A 247 -2.86 -1.29 16.14
C THR A 247 -1.59 -2.09 16.47
N GLY A 248 -0.64 -2.18 15.52
CA GLY A 248 0.65 -2.82 15.78
C GLY A 248 0.71 -4.32 15.48
N LYS A 249 -0.20 -4.89 14.70
CA LYS A 249 -0.24 -6.33 14.36
C LYS A 249 1.11 -6.87 13.86
N THR A 250 1.75 -6.14 12.96
CA THR A 250 3.10 -6.47 12.44
C THR A 250 4.17 -6.40 13.54
N LEU A 251 4.05 -5.43 14.46
CA LEU A 251 4.94 -5.29 15.62
C LEU A 251 4.79 -6.47 16.57
N PHE A 252 3.56 -6.92 16.84
CA PHE A 252 3.29 -8.12 17.64
C PHE A 252 3.95 -9.37 17.04
N ALA A 253 3.75 -9.63 15.75
CA ALA A 253 4.34 -10.80 15.10
C ALA A 253 5.88 -10.78 15.18
N ARG A 254 6.49 -9.60 15.04
CA ARG A 254 7.94 -9.41 15.19
C ARG A 254 8.39 -9.62 16.65
N ALA A 255 7.63 -9.12 17.61
CA ALA A 255 7.92 -9.29 19.03
C ALA A 255 7.84 -10.76 19.46
N VAL A 256 6.87 -11.52 18.93
CA VAL A 256 6.78 -12.98 19.16
C VAL A 256 8.05 -13.69 18.68
N ALA A 257 8.54 -13.36 17.48
CA ALA A 257 9.73 -13.97 16.93
C ALA A 257 10.98 -13.63 17.76
N GLY A 258 11.12 -12.37 18.19
CA GLY A 258 12.23 -11.93 19.04
C GLY A 258 12.17 -12.54 20.43
N GLU A 259 11.01 -12.58 21.04
CA GLU A 259 10.78 -13.19 22.35
C GLU A 259 11.05 -14.71 22.33
N ALA A 260 10.58 -15.41 21.27
CA ALA A 260 10.83 -16.82 21.08
C ALA A 260 12.28 -17.11 20.60
N GLY A 261 12.98 -16.12 20.09
CA GLY A 261 14.32 -16.23 19.57
C GLY A 261 14.41 -17.08 18.32
N VAL A 262 13.41 -17.02 17.44
CA VAL A 262 13.32 -17.80 16.19
C VAL A 262 13.47 -16.90 14.97
N GLY A 263 13.63 -17.51 13.78
CA GLY A 263 13.69 -16.79 12.51
C GLY A 263 12.35 -16.12 12.18
N PHE A 264 12.40 -14.99 11.47
CA PHE A 264 11.22 -14.22 11.07
C PHE A 264 11.25 -13.94 9.57
N LEU A 265 10.25 -14.45 8.85
CA LEU A 265 10.03 -14.21 7.43
C LEU A 265 8.78 -13.36 7.28
N SER A 266 8.91 -12.15 6.76
CA SER A 266 7.78 -11.23 6.57
C SER A 266 7.53 -10.95 5.11
N VAL A 267 6.27 -11.10 4.69
CA VAL A 267 5.76 -10.80 3.35
C VAL A 267 4.42 -10.09 3.46
N THR A 268 4.08 -9.31 2.46
CA THR A 268 2.72 -8.79 2.28
C THR A 268 1.93 -9.69 1.33
N GLY A 269 0.63 -9.84 1.55
CA GLY A 269 -0.22 -10.60 0.66
C GLY A 269 -0.14 -10.11 -0.80
N SER A 270 0.02 -8.80 -1.00
CA SER A 270 0.24 -8.21 -2.31
C SER A 270 1.52 -8.66 -3.02
N ASP A 271 2.56 -9.11 -2.28
CA ASP A 271 3.80 -9.62 -2.88
C ASP A 271 3.59 -10.93 -3.68
N PHE A 272 2.48 -11.60 -3.45
CA PHE A 272 2.10 -12.82 -4.18
C PHE A 272 1.24 -12.55 -5.42
N MET A 273 0.80 -11.30 -5.61
CA MET A 273 -0.02 -10.92 -6.76
C MET A 273 0.87 -10.51 -7.92
N GLU A 274 0.75 -11.21 -9.03
CA GLU A 274 1.51 -10.93 -10.27
C GLU A 274 0.60 -11.06 -11.49
N MET A 275 1.04 -10.51 -12.62
CA MET A 275 0.30 -10.65 -13.88
C MET A 275 0.46 -12.00 -14.56
N PHE A 276 1.44 -12.80 -14.13
CA PHE A 276 1.73 -14.11 -14.75
C PHE A 276 1.23 -15.25 -13.87
N VAL A 277 0.35 -16.06 -14.42
CA VAL A 277 -0.25 -17.21 -13.73
C VAL A 277 0.84 -18.18 -13.22
N GLY A 278 0.73 -18.57 -11.95
CA GLY A 278 1.61 -19.53 -11.29
C GLY A 278 2.85 -18.94 -10.63
N VAL A 279 3.17 -17.65 -10.83
CA VAL A 279 4.31 -16.99 -10.17
C VAL A 279 4.04 -16.83 -8.69
N GLY A 280 2.84 -16.40 -8.31
CA GLY A 280 2.41 -16.28 -6.91
C GLY A 280 2.49 -17.61 -6.16
N ALA A 281 1.99 -18.67 -6.75
CA ALA A 281 2.08 -20.03 -6.18
C ALA A 281 3.53 -20.50 -6.00
N SER A 282 4.43 -20.16 -6.93
CA SER A 282 5.86 -20.47 -6.80
C SER A 282 6.50 -19.70 -5.64
N ARG A 283 6.17 -18.42 -5.46
CA ARG A 283 6.67 -17.61 -4.34
C ARG A 283 6.20 -18.13 -2.99
N VAL A 284 4.95 -18.57 -2.89
CA VAL A 284 4.44 -19.24 -1.69
C VAL A 284 5.30 -20.45 -1.37
N ARG A 285 5.52 -21.35 -2.32
CA ARG A 285 6.35 -22.53 -2.12
C ARG A 285 7.77 -22.19 -1.70
N ASP A 286 8.39 -21.19 -2.32
CA ASP A 286 9.74 -20.74 -1.98
C ASP A 286 9.82 -20.19 -0.55
N LEU A 287 8.82 -19.41 -0.11
CA LEU A 287 8.72 -18.88 1.26
C LEU A 287 8.68 -20.01 2.29
N PHE A 288 7.82 -20.99 2.07
CA PHE A 288 7.69 -22.14 2.96
C PHE A 288 8.95 -23.02 2.97
N GLN A 289 9.59 -23.19 1.82
CA GLN A 289 10.90 -23.89 1.76
C GLN A 289 12.00 -23.14 2.52
N GLN A 290 12.01 -21.81 2.48
CA GLN A 290 12.97 -21.00 3.26
C GLN A 290 12.72 -21.19 4.76
N ALA A 291 11.47 -21.17 5.22
CA ALA A 291 11.12 -21.42 6.61
C ALA A 291 11.61 -22.81 7.08
N ARG A 292 11.37 -23.85 6.28
CA ARG A 292 11.85 -25.23 6.58
C ARG A 292 13.38 -25.30 6.70
N LYS A 293 14.12 -24.55 5.88
CA LYS A 293 15.59 -24.48 5.96
C LYS A 293 16.09 -23.79 7.22
N MET A 294 15.30 -22.87 7.79
CA MET A 294 15.63 -22.18 9.04
C MET A 294 15.36 -23.04 10.29
N GLY A 295 14.53 -24.06 10.16
CA GLY A 295 14.08 -24.93 11.25
C GLY A 295 12.97 -24.25 12.04
N ARG A 296 13.27 -23.60 13.18
CA ARG A 296 12.27 -22.84 13.94
C ARG A 296 12.13 -21.43 13.36
N ALA A 297 10.91 -21.09 12.91
CA ALA A 297 10.65 -19.79 12.27
C ALA A 297 9.19 -19.39 12.38
N ILE A 298 8.94 -18.08 12.29
CA ILE A 298 7.63 -17.51 12.06
C ILE A 298 7.57 -17.02 10.63
N ILE A 299 6.54 -17.46 9.90
CA ILE A 299 6.14 -16.88 8.61
C ILE A 299 5.04 -15.86 8.92
N PHE A 300 5.30 -14.59 8.64
CA PHE A 300 4.32 -13.53 8.83
C PHE A 300 3.82 -13.01 7.47
N ILE A 301 2.50 -13.04 7.30
CA ILE A 301 1.83 -12.56 6.09
C ILE A 301 0.95 -11.38 6.47
N ASP A 302 1.39 -10.18 6.10
CA ASP A 302 0.59 -8.98 6.32
C ASP A 302 -0.45 -8.82 5.20
N GLU A 303 -1.57 -8.18 5.50
CA GLU A 303 -2.66 -7.94 4.54
C GLU A 303 -3.09 -9.21 3.80
N ILE A 304 -3.32 -10.30 4.54
CA ILE A 304 -3.72 -11.61 3.96
C ILE A 304 -5.00 -11.52 3.12
N ASP A 305 -5.86 -10.54 3.37
CA ASP A 305 -7.09 -10.28 2.62
C ASP A 305 -6.83 -9.90 1.15
N SER A 306 -5.61 -9.49 0.80
CA SER A 306 -5.24 -9.25 -0.59
C SER A 306 -5.28 -10.51 -1.46
N ILE A 307 -4.97 -11.69 -0.88
CA ILE A 307 -4.99 -13.00 -1.56
C ILE A 307 -6.12 -13.91 -1.05
N GLY A 308 -6.49 -13.78 0.21
CA GLY A 308 -7.43 -14.65 0.91
C GLY A 308 -8.90 -14.29 0.74
N ARG A 309 -9.30 -13.51 -0.26
CA ARG A 309 -10.68 -13.04 -0.44
C ARG A 309 -11.61 -14.16 -0.94
N LYS A 310 -12.89 -14.14 -0.49
CA LYS A 310 -13.95 -15.07 -0.91
C LYS A 310 -14.08 -15.16 -2.44
N ARG A 311 -14.42 -16.36 -2.94
CA ARG A 311 -14.60 -16.65 -4.37
C ARG A 311 -15.82 -15.92 -4.91
N GLY A 312 -15.80 -15.51 -6.18
CA GLY A 312 -16.97 -14.98 -6.89
C GLY A 312 -17.08 -13.45 -7.02
N ALA A 313 -16.13 -12.66 -6.52
CA ALA A 313 -16.25 -11.20 -6.49
C ALA A 313 -15.58 -10.46 -7.67
N GLY A 314 -15.73 -10.91 -8.93
CA GLY A 314 -15.25 -10.12 -10.04
C GLY A 314 -15.15 -10.82 -11.39
N LEU A 315 -15.47 -10.09 -12.45
CA LEU A 315 -15.30 -10.47 -13.86
C LEU A 315 -13.92 -9.97 -14.34
N GLY A 316 -12.90 -10.85 -14.40
CA GLY A 316 -11.60 -10.49 -15.00
C GLY A 316 -10.47 -11.50 -14.73
N GLY A 317 -9.52 -11.63 -15.66
CA GLY A 317 -8.45 -12.63 -15.70
C GLY A 317 -7.40 -12.62 -14.58
N GLY A 318 -7.53 -11.76 -13.55
CA GLY A 318 -6.68 -11.76 -12.35
C GLY A 318 -7.18 -12.68 -11.22
N HIS A 319 -8.34 -13.34 -11.40
CA HIS A 319 -8.93 -14.20 -10.37
C HIS A 319 -8.26 -15.56 -10.30
N ASP A 320 -7.91 -16.14 -11.45
CA ASP A 320 -7.31 -17.47 -11.53
C ASP A 320 -5.96 -17.55 -10.82
N GLU A 321 -5.15 -16.50 -10.91
CA GLU A 321 -3.85 -16.44 -10.23
C GLU A 321 -4.01 -16.32 -8.72
N ARG A 322 -4.93 -15.48 -8.25
CA ARG A 322 -5.21 -15.32 -6.83
C ARG A 322 -5.70 -16.62 -6.22
N GLU A 323 -6.65 -17.29 -6.88
CA GLU A 323 -7.18 -18.58 -6.43
C GLU A 323 -6.10 -19.67 -6.43
N GLN A 324 -5.26 -19.72 -7.46
CA GLN A 324 -4.14 -20.66 -7.52
C GLN A 324 -3.12 -20.40 -6.39
N THR A 325 -2.83 -19.14 -6.11
CA THR A 325 -1.92 -18.74 -5.02
C THR A 325 -2.51 -19.11 -3.66
N LEU A 326 -3.80 -18.83 -3.43
CA LEU A 326 -4.51 -19.22 -2.23
C LEU A 326 -4.50 -20.75 -2.05
N ASN A 327 -4.84 -21.50 -3.08
CA ASN A 327 -4.84 -22.96 -3.04
C ASN A 327 -3.44 -23.53 -2.74
N GLN A 328 -2.38 -22.91 -3.30
CA GLN A 328 -1.01 -23.31 -2.97
C GLN A 328 -0.68 -23.02 -1.51
N MET A 329 -1.10 -21.85 -0.98
CA MET A 329 -0.92 -21.51 0.44
C MET A 329 -1.62 -22.52 1.35
N LEU A 330 -2.88 -22.85 1.05
CA LEU A 330 -3.65 -23.85 1.80
C LEU A 330 -2.95 -25.22 1.75
N ALA A 331 -2.43 -25.63 0.58
CA ALA A 331 -1.71 -26.90 0.43
C ALA A 331 -0.40 -26.92 1.24
N GLU A 332 0.36 -25.82 1.27
CA GLU A 332 1.57 -25.71 2.09
C GLU A 332 1.23 -25.76 3.59
N MET A 333 0.16 -25.08 4.03
CA MET A 333 -0.31 -25.12 5.43
C MET A 333 -0.77 -26.52 5.86
N ASP A 334 -1.51 -27.21 4.99
CA ASP A 334 -1.98 -28.57 5.28
C ASP A 334 -0.81 -29.58 5.32
N GLY A 335 0.23 -29.36 4.49
CA GLY A 335 1.44 -30.16 4.41
C GLY A 335 2.46 -29.96 5.54
N PHE A 336 2.21 -29.01 6.48
CA PHE A 336 3.08 -28.84 7.65
C PHE A 336 2.81 -29.90 8.71
N GLU A 337 3.87 -30.54 9.16
CA GLU A 337 3.84 -31.31 10.40
C GLU A 337 4.08 -30.35 11.59
N THR A 338 3.30 -30.52 12.64
CA THR A 338 3.46 -29.77 13.91
C THR A 338 4.85 -29.93 14.55
N SER A 339 5.62 -30.89 14.08
CA SER A 339 6.99 -31.19 14.53
C SER A 339 8.06 -30.24 13.99
N GLU A 340 7.76 -29.46 12.95
CA GLU A 340 8.77 -28.63 12.26
C GLU A 340 9.12 -27.32 13.02
N GLY A 341 8.36 -26.95 14.07
CA GLY A 341 8.62 -25.74 14.85
C GLY A 341 8.38 -24.43 14.09
N ILE A 342 7.55 -24.48 13.04
CA ILE A 342 7.18 -23.34 12.24
C ILE A 342 5.75 -22.94 12.59
N VAL A 343 5.54 -21.64 12.82
CA VAL A 343 4.22 -21.05 13.04
C VAL A 343 3.94 -20.02 11.95
N ILE A 344 2.74 -20.06 11.40
CA ILE A 344 2.29 -19.09 10.42
C ILE A 344 1.46 -18.03 11.16
N MET A 345 1.83 -16.77 11.03
CA MET A 345 1.03 -15.66 11.53
C MET A 345 0.55 -14.83 10.35
N ALA A 346 -0.71 -14.44 10.33
CA ALA A 346 -1.22 -13.51 9.33
C ALA A 346 -1.90 -12.33 10.01
N ALA A 347 -1.94 -11.18 9.32
CA ALA A 347 -2.66 -10.02 9.79
C ALA A 347 -3.68 -9.56 8.74
N THR A 348 -4.84 -9.11 9.23
CA THR A 348 -5.87 -8.50 8.40
C THR A 348 -6.60 -7.40 9.15
N ASN A 349 -7.06 -6.39 8.42
CA ASN A 349 -7.99 -5.38 8.92
C ASN A 349 -9.45 -5.76 8.60
N ARG A 350 -9.65 -6.78 7.77
CA ARG A 350 -10.97 -7.16 7.24
C ARG A 350 -11.18 -8.68 7.28
N PRO A 351 -11.47 -9.24 8.46
CA PRO A 351 -11.71 -10.68 8.58
C PRO A 351 -12.97 -11.14 7.83
N ASP A 352 -13.93 -10.24 7.60
CA ASP A 352 -15.20 -10.45 6.90
C ASP A 352 -15.04 -10.90 5.44
N VAL A 353 -13.98 -10.44 4.77
CA VAL A 353 -13.73 -10.74 3.36
C VAL A 353 -12.92 -12.04 3.13
N LEU A 354 -12.37 -12.63 4.21
CA LEU A 354 -11.53 -13.82 4.08
C LEU A 354 -12.33 -15.07 3.65
N ASP A 355 -11.69 -15.90 2.83
CA ASP A 355 -12.23 -17.20 2.46
C ASP A 355 -12.34 -18.09 3.72
N PRO A 356 -13.52 -18.64 4.03
CA PRO A 356 -13.71 -19.54 5.17
C PRO A 356 -12.76 -20.74 5.18
N ALA A 357 -12.22 -21.13 4.03
CA ALA A 357 -11.22 -22.19 3.93
C ALA A 357 -9.93 -21.89 4.69
N LEU A 358 -9.55 -20.60 4.82
CA LEU A 358 -8.40 -20.18 5.62
C LEU A 358 -8.62 -20.38 7.13
N LEU A 359 -9.87 -20.26 7.59
CA LEU A 359 -10.26 -20.30 9.00
C LEU A 359 -10.58 -21.71 9.51
N ARG A 360 -10.41 -22.73 8.66
CA ARG A 360 -10.65 -24.13 9.06
C ARG A 360 -9.56 -24.63 10.01
N PRO A 361 -9.93 -25.53 10.96
CA PRO A 361 -8.95 -26.17 11.85
C PRO A 361 -7.76 -26.78 11.08
N GLY A 362 -6.56 -26.55 11.59
CA GLY A 362 -5.32 -26.97 10.94
C GLY A 362 -4.70 -25.93 10.00
N ARG A 363 -5.32 -24.74 9.89
CA ARG A 363 -4.83 -23.58 9.13
C ARG A 363 -4.72 -22.37 10.06
N PHE A 364 -5.50 -21.29 9.86
CA PHE A 364 -5.62 -20.22 10.85
C PHE A 364 -6.72 -20.60 11.86
N ASP A 365 -6.38 -21.49 12.75
CA ASP A 365 -7.29 -22.05 13.73
C ASP A 365 -7.42 -21.23 15.01
N ARG A 366 -6.56 -20.20 15.17
CA ARG A 366 -6.67 -19.22 16.25
C ARG A 366 -6.70 -17.81 15.68
N SER A 367 -7.72 -17.04 16.08
CA SER A 367 -7.82 -15.60 15.76
C SER A 367 -7.63 -14.81 17.02
N ILE A 368 -6.69 -13.86 17.01
CA ILE A 368 -6.38 -12.96 18.10
C ILE A 368 -6.80 -11.55 17.70
N ILE A 369 -7.69 -10.95 18.48
CA ILE A 369 -8.19 -9.62 18.21
C ILE A 369 -7.23 -8.61 18.85
N VAL A 370 -6.72 -7.67 18.05
CA VAL A 370 -5.91 -6.53 18.49
C VAL A 370 -6.78 -5.27 18.36
N PRO A 371 -7.49 -4.87 19.41
CA PRO A 371 -8.42 -3.74 19.36
C PRO A 371 -7.68 -2.40 19.29
N LEU A 372 -8.43 -1.31 19.18
CA LEU A 372 -7.87 0.03 19.45
C LEU A 372 -7.48 0.10 20.94
N PRO A 373 -6.39 0.82 21.27
CA PRO A 373 -5.90 0.87 22.65
C PRO A 373 -6.85 1.65 23.58
N GLU A 374 -7.10 1.11 24.76
CA GLU A 374 -7.80 1.77 25.85
C GLU A 374 -6.92 2.84 26.53
N TYR A 375 -7.46 3.60 27.46
CA TYR A 375 -6.77 4.73 28.09
C TYR A 375 -5.37 4.37 28.64
N GLU A 376 -5.28 3.28 29.41
CA GLU A 376 -4.02 2.86 30.01
C GLU A 376 -2.99 2.41 28.96
N GLU A 377 -3.47 1.76 27.94
CA GLU A 377 -2.64 1.32 26.79
C GLU A 377 -2.17 2.52 25.98
N ARG A 378 -3.05 3.52 25.71
CA ARG A 378 -2.65 4.76 25.04
C ARG A 378 -1.59 5.51 25.84
N LEU A 379 -1.76 5.59 27.16
CA LEU A 379 -0.76 6.19 28.03
C LEU A 379 0.59 5.47 27.95
N ALA A 380 0.58 4.13 27.96
CA ALA A 380 1.78 3.33 27.81
C ALA A 380 2.45 3.55 26.44
N ILE A 381 1.67 3.60 25.35
CA ILE A 381 2.15 3.87 23.99
C ILE A 381 2.75 5.27 23.90
N LEU A 382 2.07 6.31 24.41
CA LEU A 382 2.58 7.67 24.47
C LEU A 382 3.91 7.74 25.22
N LYS A 383 4.03 7.08 26.37
CA LYS A 383 5.28 7.02 27.16
C LYS A 383 6.43 6.40 26.35
N VAL A 384 6.17 5.34 25.59
CA VAL A 384 7.20 4.70 24.75
C VAL A 384 7.68 5.63 23.65
N HIS A 385 6.76 6.26 22.90
CA HIS A 385 7.11 7.15 21.79
C HIS A 385 7.68 8.50 22.23
N SER A 386 7.52 8.85 23.52
CA SER A 386 8.04 10.08 24.12
C SER A 386 9.45 9.92 24.72
N ARG A 387 9.98 8.70 24.86
CA ARG A 387 11.28 8.44 25.52
C ARG A 387 12.45 9.24 24.96
N ASP A 388 12.49 9.37 23.63
CA ASP A 388 13.58 10.05 22.91
C ASP A 388 13.28 11.54 22.64
N LYS A 389 12.19 12.07 23.19
CA LYS A 389 11.77 13.46 23.02
C LYS A 389 12.06 14.28 24.27
N ARG A 390 12.48 15.52 24.08
CA ARG A 390 12.64 16.46 25.20
C ARG A 390 11.28 17.06 25.53
N MET A 391 10.64 16.57 26.61
CA MET A 391 9.36 17.06 27.09
C MET A 391 9.54 18.15 28.14
N ALA A 392 8.68 19.16 28.12
CA ALA A 392 8.56 20.10 29.21
C ALA A 392 7.91 19.42 30.44
N PRO A 393 8.27 19.83 31.68
CA PRO A 393 7.73 19.21 32.90
C PRO A 393 6.21 19.33 33.02
N GLU A 394 5.61 20.34 32.40
CA GLU A 394 4.16 20.60 32.43
C GLU A 394 3.35 19.69 31.50
N VAL A 395 4.01 18.93 30.63
CA VAL A 395 3.31 18.03 29.70
C VAL A 395 2.81 16.80 30.44
N SER A 396 1.51 16.70 30.58
CA SER A 396 0.85 15.51 31.13
C SER A 396 0.46 14.56 30.01
N LEU A 397 1.16 13.43 29.91
CA LEU A 397 0.80 12.36 28.96
C LEU A 397 -0.53 11.70 29.33
N GLU A 398 -0.94 11.74 30.60
CA GLU A 398 -2.24 11.29 31.09
C GLU A 398 -3.36 12.12 30.47
N THR A 399 -3.20 13.44 30.45
CA THR A 399 -4.17 14.34 29.79
C THR A 399 -4.24 14.06 28.29
N MET A 400 -3.10 13.83 27.65
CA MET A 400 -3.07 13.47 26.21
C MET A 400 -3.72 12.12 25.95
N ALA A 401 -3.51 11.12 26.79
CA ALA A 401 -4.15 9.81 26.65
C ALA A 401 -5.68 9.90 26.78
N ARG A 402 -6.19 10.76 27.69
CA ARG A 402 -7.63 11.05 27.78
C ARG A 402 -8.17 11.80 26.58
N ALA A 403 -7.37 12.73 26.04
CA ALA A 403 -7.74 13.56 24.88
C ALA A 403 -7.65 12.85 23.52
N THR A 404 -7.26 11.57 23.48
CA THR A 404 -7.02 10.80 22.25
C THR A 404 -7.81 9.47 22.20
N PRO A 405 -9.11 9.44 22.54
CA PRO A 405 -9.90 8.22 22.44
C PRO A 405 -10.02 7.80 20.97
N GLY A 406 -10.00 6.49 20.72
CA GLY A 406 -10.13 5.93 19.37
C GLY A 406 -8.90 6.05 18.47
N MET A 407 -7.79 6.65 18.95
CA MET A 407 -6.54 6.67 18.22
C MET A 407 -5.82 5.32 18.29
N SER A 408 -5.32 4.87 17.14
CA SER A 408 -4.45 3.69 17.07
C SER A 408 -3.03 3.98 17.60
N GLY A 409 -2.24 2.93 17.82
CA GLY A 409 -0.83 3.09 18.19
C GLY A 409 -0.02 3.90 17.18
N ALA A 410 -0.32 3.76 15.89
CA ALA A 410 0.32 4.55 14.83
C ALA A 410 -0.08 6.03 14.87
N ASP A 411 -1.35 6.33 15.17
CA ASP A 411 -1.83 7.71 15.31
C ASP A 411 -1.18 8.39 16.51
N LEU A 412 -1.04 7.68 17.64
CA LEU A 412 -0.35 8.18 18.85
C LEU A 412 1.14 8.43 18.61
N ALA A 413 1.81 7.53 17.88
CA ALA A 413 3.19 7.73 17.47
C ALA A 413 3.36 8.97 16.59
N ASN A 414 2.43 9.14 15.62
CA ASN A 414 2.37 10.31 14.75
C ASN A 414 2.10 11.60 15.55
N LEU A 415 1.17 11.54 16.51
CA LEU A 415 0.87 12.67 17.40
C LEU A 415 2.12 13.17 18.14
N VAL A 416 2.87 12.26 18.76
CA VAL A 416 4.12 12.62 19.48
C VAL A 416 5.15 13.21 18.51
N ASN A 417 5.25 12.67 17.30
CA ASN A 417 6.16 13.20 16.29
C ASN A 417 5.74 14.59 15.80
N GLU A 418 4.45 14.80 15.52
CA GLU A 418 3.92 16.11 15.11
C GLU A 418 4.09 17.16 16.22
N ALA A 419 3.87 16.78 17.50
CA ALA A 419 4.13 17.69 18.62
C ALA A 419 5.60 18.15 18.66
N ALA A 420 6.54 17.23 18.43
CA ALA A 420 7.95 17.59 18.32
C ALA A 420 8.24 18.51 17.13
N LEU A 421 7.57 18.32 16.00
CA LEU A 421 7.69 19.21 14.84
C LEU A 421 7.11 20.60 15.12
N PHE A 422 5.99 20.70 15.85
CA PHE A 422 5.43 21.99 16.28
C PHE A 422 6.37 22.73 17.23
N ALA A 423 6.98 22.03 18.18
CA ALA A 423 7.98 22.62 19.08
C ALA A 423 9.16 23.24 18.30
N VAL A 424 9.67 22.53 17.27
CA VAL A 424 10.75 23.04 16.40
C VAL A 424 10.28 24.27 15.61
N ARG A 425 9.08 24.25 15.03
CA ARG A 425 8.51 25.39 14.27
C ARG A 425 8.34 26.63 15.14
N ARG A 426 7.96 26.47 16.41
CA ARG A 426 7.86 27.54 17.39
C ARG A 426 9.25 28.07 17.83
N GLY A 427 10.34 27.39 17.49
CA GLY A 427 11.68 27.69 17.96
C GLY A 427 11.96 27.20 19.40
N GLY A 428 11.11 26.33 19.94
CA GLY A 428 11.23 25.73 21.27
C GLY A 428 12.36 24.69 21.33
N LYS A 429 12.92 24.48 22.53
CA LYS A 429 13.95 23.46 22.78
C LYS A 429 13.38 22.17 23.35
N GLN A 430 12.13 22.19 23.74
CA GLN A 430 11.37 21.09 24.31
C GLN A 430 9.92 21.15 23.86
N VAL A 431 9.23 20.01 23.90
CA VAL A 431 7.82 19.89 23.54
C VAL A 431 6.98 20.35 24.71
N GLU A 432 6.09 21.29 24.49
CA GLU A 432 5.16 21.84 25.48
C GLU A 432 3.73 21.34 25.24
N HIS A 433 2.84 21.62 26.19
CA HIS A 433 1.44 21.20 26.08
C HIS A 433 0.76 21.77 24.84
N VAL A 434 1.02 23.03 24.49
CA VAL A 434 0.48 23.68 23.30
C VAL A 434 0.91 22.99 22.00
N ASP A 435 2.10 22.41 21.95
CA ASP A 435 2.58 21.69 20.78
C ASP A 435 1.79 20.39 20.57
N PHE A 436 1.44 19.71 21.68
CA PHE A 436 0.56 18.52 21.63
C PHE A 436 -0.87 18.85 21.20
N GLU A 437 -1.43 19.97 21.70
CA GLU A 437 -2.75 20.44 21.30
C GLU A 437 -2.79 20.71 19.77
N ASN A 438 -1.80 21.44 19.28
CA ASN A 438 -1.68 21.73 17.84
C ASN A 438 -1.46 20.47 17.00
N ALA A 439 -0.67 19.52 17.51
CA ALA A 439 -0.43 18.24 16.86
C ALA A 439 -1.71 17.40 16.78
N ARG A 440 -2.47 17.33 17.88
CA ARG A 440 -3.75 16.61 17.92
C ARG A 440 -4.74 17.22 16.92
N ASP A 441 -4.87 18.54 16.93
CA ASP A 441 -5.73 19.25 15.99
C ASP A 441 -5.35 18.92 14.54
N ARG A 442 -4.06 18.90 14.24
CA ARG A 442 -3.57 18.56 12.90
C ARG A 442 -3.83 17.11 12.52
N VAL A 443 -3.66 16.18 13.44
CA VAL A 443 -3.87 14.74 13.19
C VAL A 443 -5.35 14.44 12.98
N VAL A 444 -6.24 15.05 13.78
CA VAL A 444 -7.67 14.75 13.75
C VAL A 444 -8.42 15.61 12.73
N LEU A 445 -8.15 16.92 12.69
CA LEU A 445 -8.89 17.87 11.85
C LEU A 445 -8.19 18.21 10.54
N GLY A 446 -6.92 17.84 10.40
CA GLY A 446 -6.09 18.21 9.26
C GLY A 446 -5.35 19.55 9.46
N ALA A 447 -4.65 19.97 8.41
CA ALA A 447 -3.90 21.22 8.42
C ALA A 447 -4.84 22.44 8.44
N SER A 448 -4.43 23.53 9.14
CA SER A 448 -5.11 24.82 9.06
C SER A 448 -5.07 25.37 7.64
N ARG A 449 -6.16 25.96 7.19
CA ARG A 449 -6.29 26.59 5.86
C ARG A 449 -6.15 28.11 6.00
N GLU A 450 -4.96 28.57 6.31
CA GLU A 450 -4.66 30.01 6.49
C GLU A 450 -4.94 30.87 5.25
N SER A 451 -4.97 30.24 4.06
CA SER A 451 -5.28 30.93 2.80
C SER A 451 -6.77 31.10 2.53
N LEU A 452 -7.64 30.46 3.30
CA LEU A 452 -9.09 30.59 3.14
C LEU A 452 -9.62 31.75 3.96
N VAL A 453 -9.89 32.86 3.30
CA VAL A 453 -10.50 34.03 3.92
C VAL A 453 -12.03 33.90 3.77
N LEU A 454 -12.72 33.62 4.88
CA LEU A 454 -14.18 33.66 4.93
C LEU A 454 -14.66 35.11 4.88
N ASN A 455 -15.75 35.38 4.19
CA ASN A 455 -16.40 36.68 4.28
C ASN A 455 -17.08 36.86 5.67
N ALA A 456 -17.42 38.09 6.03
CA ALA A 456 -17.97 38.38 7.36
C ALA A 456 -19.27 37.63 7.65
N ASP A 457 -20.11 37.45 6.65
CA ASP A 457 -21.41 36.76 6.80
C ASP A 457 -21.19 35.25 6.95
N GLU A 458 -20.24 34.64 6.18
CA GLU A 458 -19.87 33.25 6.33
C GLU A 458 -19.21 32.98 7.70
N LYS A 459 -18.32 33.86 8.16
CA LYS A 459 -17.70 33.74 9.47
C LYS A 459 -18.76 33.80 10.57
N LYS A 460 -19.74 34.69 10.45
CA LYS A 460 -20.86 34.82 11.37
C LYS A 460 -21.79 33.59 11.34
N ALA A 461 -22.11 33.10 10.14
CA ALA A 461 -22.91 31.88 10.00
C ALA A 461 -22.22 30.67 10.65
N THR A 462 -20.88 30.49 10.41
CA THR A 462 -20.08 29.43 11.04
C THR A 462 -20.05 29.56 12.56
N ALA A 463 -19.93 30.80 13.10
CA ALA A 463 -19.92 31.01 14.55
C ALA A 463 -21.23 30.60 15.21
N TYR A 464 -22.38 30.90 14.59
CA TYR A 464 -23.69 30.45 15.09
C TYR A 464 -23.88 28.95 14.89
N HIS A 465 -23.42 28.38 13.80
CA HIS A 465 -23.46 26.95 13.53
C HIS A 465 -22.71 26.16 14.63
N GLU A 466 -21.44 26.47 14.82
CA GLU A 466 -20.61 25.82 15.87
C GLU A 466 -21.12 26.16 17.27
N GLY A 467 -21.59 27.41 17.47
CA GLY A 467 -22.24 27.82 18.71
C GLY A 467 -23.48 26.98 19.04
N GLY A 468 -24.29 26.62 18.03
CA GLY A 468 -25.42 25.72 18.18
C GLY A 468 -25.04 24.33 18.68
N HIS A 469 -24.03 23.72 18.07
CA HIS A 469 -23.47 22.45 18.53
C HIS A 469 -22.91 22.54 19.96
N ALA A 470 -22.18 23.62 20.24
CA ALA A 470 -21.53 23.84 21.53
C ALA A 470 -22.53 24.04 22.68
N VAL A 471 -23.58 24.84 22.47
CA VAL A 471 -24.63 25.04 23.48
C VAL A 471 -25.34 23.72 23.77
N LEU A 472 -25.72 22.95 22.76
CA LEU A 472 -26.35 21.64 22.96
C LEU A 472 -25.42 20.65 23.65
N ALA A 473 -24.15 20.59 23.25
CA ALA A 473 -23.15 19.76 23.93
C ALA A 473 -22.99 20.10 25.41
N SER A 474 -23.17 21.37 25.80
CA SER A 474 -23.01 21.84 27.17
C SER A 474 -24.25 21.61 28.05
N VAL A 475 -25.44 21.44 27.44
CA VAL A 475 -26.73 21.42 28.16
C VAL A 475 -27.36 20.03 28.16
N LEU A 476 -27.11 19.20 27.15
CA LEU A 476 -27.71 17.88 27.05
C LEU A 476 -27.09 16.91 28.09
N PRO A 477 -27.91 16.14 28.82
CA PRO A 477 -27.45 15.38 29.99
C PRO A 477 -26.54 14.20 29.65
N HIS A 478 -26.67 13.60 28.48
CA HIS A 478 -25.87 12.44 28.08
C HIS A 478 -24.81 12.80 27.02
N SER A 479 -24.62 14.11 26.73
CA SER A 479 -23.57 14.56 25.81
C SER A 479 -22.20 14.41 26.43
N ASP A 480 -21.22 14.02 25.61
CA ASP A 480 -19.82 14.01 26.02
C ASP A 480 -19.33 15.43 26.37
N PRO A 481 -18.39 15.57 27.32
CA PRO A 481 -17.88 16.88 27.74
C PRO A 481 -17.30 17.67 26.56
N LEU A 482 -17.71 18.93 26.45
CA LEU A 482 -17.19 19.85 25.45
C LEU A 482 -15.74 20.21 25.76
N HIS A 483 -14.83 19.98 24.82
CA HIS A 483 -13.43 20.34 24.95
C HIS A 483 -13.15 21.74 24.45
N LYS A 484 -13.47 22.00 23.18
CA LYS A 484 -13.30 23.31 22.54
C LYS A 484 -14.19 23.49 21.31
N VAL A 485 -14.39 24.74 20.93
CA VAL A 485 -15.09 25.15 19.72
C VAL A 485 -14.19 26.10 18.94
N THR A 486 -14.10 25.93 17.64
CA THR A 486 -13.31 26.81 16.77
C THR A 486 -14.02 27.06 15.45
N ILE A 487 -13.85 28.28 14.94
CA ILE A 487 -14.31 28.70 13.60
C ILE A 487 -13.13 28.87 12.63
N LEU A 488 -11.94 28.38 12.99
CA LEU A 488 -10.79 28.35 12.10
C LEU A 488 -10.96 27.20 11.10
N PRO A 489 -10.90 27.47 9.79
CA PRO A 489 -11.04 26.43 8.78
C PRO A 489 -9.90 25.41 8.85
N ARG A 490 -10.26 24.13 8.95
CA ARG A 490 -9.29 23.02 8.98
C ARG A 490 -9.77 21.87 8.07
N GLY A 491 -8.88 21.35 7.23
CA GLY A 491 -9.24 20.28 6.32
C GLY A 491 -10.44 20.64 5.42
N MET A 492 -11.56 19.94 5.56
CA MET A 492 -12.82 20.20 4.83
C MET A 492 -13.83 21.01 5.66
N ALA A 493 -13.61 21.17 6.96
CA ALA A 493 -14.52 21.86 7.87
C ALA A 493 -14.20 23.35 7.94
N LEU A 494 -15.25 24.18 8.03
CA LEU A 494 -15.14 25.63 8.24
C LEU A 494 -15.04 25.99 9.73
N GLY A 495 -15.56 25.13 10.60
CA GLY A 495 -15.46 25.18 12.05
C GLY A 495 -15.54 23.77 12.62
N VAL A 496 -15.30 23.61 13.90
CA VAL A 496 -15.40 22.32 14.60
C VAL A 496 -15.79 22.54 16.08
N THR A 497 -16.79 21.81 16.52
CA THR A 497 -17.16 21.66 17.92
C THR A 497 -16.68 20.31 18.41
N TRP A 498 -15.67 20.32 19.29
CA TRP A 498 -15.02 19.10 19.76
C TRP A 498 -15.46 18.72 21.17
N THR A 499 -15.97 17.49 21.27
CA THR A 499 -16.27 16.84 22.55
C THR A 499 -15.26 15.72 22.82
N LEU A 500 -14.96 15.44 24.09
CA LEU A 500 -14.11 14.32 24.51
C LEU A 500 -15.01 13.15 24.87
N PRO A 501 -15.12 12.12 24.01
CA PRO A 501 -15.91 10.94 24.33
C PRO A 501 -15.38 10.25 25.59
N GLU A 502 -16.26 9.89 26.50
CA GLU A 502 -15.94 8.99 27.60
C GLU A 502 -15.84 7.55 27.08
N GLU A 503 -14.92 6.77 27.62
CA GLU A 503 -14.81 5.35 27.28
C GLU A 503 -16.01 4.58 27.83
N ARG A 504 -16.90 4.18 26.94
CA ARG A 504 -18.11 3.42 27.26
C ARG A 504 -18.17 2.20 26.37
N HIS A 505 -18.44 1.05 26.93
CA HIS A 505 -18.63 -0.19 26.17
C HIS A 505 -20.08 -0.39 25.71
N THR A 506 -21.04 0.29 26.31
CA THR A 506 -22.45 0.26 25.98
C THR A 506 -23.04 1.66 25.97
N TYR A 507 -23.90 1.92 25.04
CA TYR A 507 -24.56 3.21 24.85
C TYR A 507 -26.06 3.06 24.96
N SER A 508 -26.72 3.96 25.72
CA SER A 508 -28.18 3.97 25.84
C SER A 508 -28.85 4.66 24.66
N LYS A 509 -30.17 4.48 24.53
CA LYS A 509 -30.99 5.15 23.51
C LYS A 509 -30.90 6.66 23.67
N GLU A 510 -30.97 7.15 24.91
CA GLU A 510 -30.94 8.58 25.28
C GLU A 510 -29.60 9.22 24.86
N TYR A 511 -28.49 8.49 24.99
CA TYR A 511 -27.18 8.95 24.51
C TYR A 511 -27.18 9.21 23.01
N PHE A 512 -27.71 8.26 22.22
CA PHE A 512 -27.81 8.45 20.76
C PHE A 512 -28.77 9.55 20.36
N GLU A 513 -29.88 9.70 21.08
CA GLU A 513 -30.81 10.80 20.89
C GLU A 513 -30.14 12.16 21.16
N ASP A 514 -29.31 12.27 22.20
CA ASP A 514 -28.53 13.48 22.51
C ASP A 514 -27.47 13.77 21.44
N ILE A 515 -26.80 12.74 20.89
CA ILE A 515 -25.85 12.92 19.79
C ILE A 515 -26.59 13.45 18.53
N ILE A 516 -27.76 12.88 18.19
CA ILE A 516 -28.55 13.36 17.04
C ILE A 516 -29.03 14.80 17.28
N CYS A 517 -29.52 15.10 18.50
CA CYS A 517 -29.94 16.44 18.89
C CYS A 517 -28.79 17.45 18.73
N LYS A 518 -27.59 17.10 19.25
CA LYS A 518 -26.37 17.91 19.10
C LYS A 518 -26.02 18.13 17.62
N ALA A 519 -26.06 17.08 16.79
CA ALA A 519 -25.78 17.18 15.36
C ALA A 519 -26.75 18.09 14.61
N MET A 520 -28.00 18.25 15.08
CA MET A 520 -28.96 19.19 14.52
C MET A 520 -28.69 20.65 14.95
N GLY A 521 -27.79 20.86 15.93
CA GLY A 521 -27.59 22.17 16.59
C GLY A 521 -27.18 23.27 15.64
N GLY A 522 -26.21 23.03 14.76
CA GLY A 522 -25.73 24.01 13.80
C GLY A 522 -26.84 24.48 12.84
N ARG A 523 -27.52 23.52 12.21
CA ARG A 523 -28.64 23.79 11.30
C ARG A 523 -29.78 24.56 11.99
N VAL A 524 -30.15 24.17 13.20
CA VAL A 524 -31.22 24.82 13.96
C VAL A 524 -30.83 26.24 14.36
N ALA A 525 -29.57 26.45 14.78
CA ALA A 525 -29.05 27.77 15.12
C ALA A 525 -29.09 28.71 13.90
N GLU A 526 -28.62 28.26 12.74
CA GLU A 526 -28.70 29.03 11.49
C GLU A 526 -30.14 29.43 11.13
N MET A 527 -31.07 28.48 11.21
CA MET A 527 -32.48 28.74 10.91
C MET A 527 -33.11 29.77 11.89
N MET A 528 -32.75 29.66 13.18
CA MET A 528 -33.26 30.57 14.21
C MET A 528 -32.72 32.01 14.07
N VAL A 529 -31.49 32.15 13.59
CA VAL A 529 -30.78 33.44 13.52
C VAL A 529 -30.96 34.12 12.19
N PHE A 530 -30.82 33.38 11.09
CA PHE A 530 -30.79 33.91 9.73
C PHE A 530 -32.06 33.59 8.94
N GLY A 531 -32.90 32.65 9.40
CA GLY A 531 -34.08 32.18 8.67
C GLY A 531 -33.76 31.37 7.41
N ASN A 532 -32.50 31.07 7.18
CA ASN A 532 -32.00 30.37 6.00
C ASN A 532 -31.30 29.05 6.39
N LEU A 533 -31.24 28.14 5.43
CA LEU A 533 -30.52 26.88 5.55
C LEU A 533 -29.33 26.88 4.60
N ASN A 534 -28.16 26.54 5.11
CA ASN A 534 -26.94 26.42 4.32
C ASN A 534 -26.59 24.96 4.06
N SER A 535 -25.78 24.69 3.02
CA SER A 535 -25.28 23.36 2.69
C SER A 535 -24.24 22.86 3.70
N GLY A 536 -23.73 23.71 4.60
CA GLY A 536 -22.71 23.38 5.61
C GLY A 536 -23.14 22.25 6.55
N ALA A 537 -24.42 22.13 6.87
CA ALA A 537 -24.98 21.09 7.72
C ALA A 537 -25.11 19.70 7.04
N ALA A 538 -24.62 19.50 5.81
CA ALA A 538 -24.77 18.23 5.09
C ALA A 538 -24.13 17.04 5.82
N ASN A 539 -22.92 17.22 6.34
CA ASN A 539 -22.21 16.18 7.09
C ASN A 539 -22.90 15.82 8.42
N ASP A 540 -23.45 16.83 9.13
CA ASP A 540 -24.18 16.62 10.38
C ASP A 540 -25.47 15.83 10.15
N LEU A 541 -26.18 16.14 9.06
CA LEU A 541 -27.36 15.40 8.65
C LEU A 541 -27.05 13.97 8.24
N GLU A 542 -25.92 13.73 7.55
CA GLU A 542 -25.46 12.39 7.20
C GLU A 542 -25.15 11.57 8.43
N GLN A 543 -24.40 12.11 9.39
CA GLN A 543 -24.08 11.47 10.66
C GLN A 543 -25.34 11.18 11.47
N ALA A 544 -26.21 12.16 11.67
CA ALA A 544 -27.47 12.00 12.40
C ALA A 544 -28.36 10.91 11.77
N THR A 545 -28.49 10.92 10.44
CA THR A 545 -29.24 9.89 9.70
C THR A 545 -28.62 8.53 9.83
N GLY A 546 -27.28 8.42 9.77
CA GLY A 546 -26.55 7.18 9.98
C GLY A 546 -26.78 6.57 11.37
N ILE A 547 -26.80 7.40 12.42
CA ILE A 547 -27.08 6.96 13.80
C ILE A 547 -28.55 6.52 13.92
N ALA A 548 -29.51 7.35 13.48
CA ALA A 548 -30.93 7.00 13.54
C ALA A 548 -31.24 5.69 12.79
N ARG A 549 -30.60 5.47 11.64
CA ARG A 549 -30.71 4.22 10.87
C ARG A 549 -30.23 3.01 11.67
N ARG A 550 -29.08 3.12 12.34
CA ARG A 550 -28.56 2.03 13.20
C ARG A 550 -29.45 1.80 14.42
N MET A 551 -29.97 2.85 15.05
CA MET A 551 -30.91 2.73 16.17
C MET A 551 -32.14 1.90 15.80
N VAL A 552 -32.69 2.14 14.59
CA VAL A 552 -33.91 1.45 14.13
C VAL A 552 -33.61 0.05 13.58
N ARG A 553 -32.54 -0.11 12.80
CA ARG A 553 -32.28 -1.34 12.05
C ARG A 553 -31.38 -2.35 12.75
N GLU A 554 -30.43 -1.90 13.56
CA GLU A 554 -29.38 -2.76 14.10
C GLU A 554 -29.53 -2.96 15.61
N TRP A 555 -29.96 -1.94 16.33
CA TRP A 555 -29.98 -1.96 17.79
C TRP A 555 -31.38 -2.15 18.41
N GLY A 556 -32.42 -2.24 17.59
CA GLY A 556 -33.78 -2.47 18.05
C GLY A 556 -34.30 -1.38 19.00
N MET A 557 -33.86 -0.10 18.82
CA MET A 557 -34.19 1.01 19.70
C MET A 557 -35.47 1.76 19.28
N SER A 558 -36.27 1.20 18.34
CA SER A 558 -37.58 1.74 17.92
C SER A 558 -38.70 0.85 18.44
N GLU A 559 -39.66 1.42 19.14
CA GLU A 559 -40.86 0.70 19.62
C GLU A 559 -41.79 0.27 18.46
N ALA A 560 -41.90 1.12 17.43
CA ALA A 560 -42.77 0.83 16.28
C ALA A 560 -42.27 -0.31 15.42
N VAL A 561 -40.93 -0.49 15.33
CA VAL A 561 -40.30 -1.56 14.56
C VAL A 561 -40.08 -2.80 15.43
N GLY A 562 -39.91 -2.63 16.74
CA GLY A 562 -39.69 -3.70 17.71
C GLY A 562 -38.23 -4.17 17.80
N PRO A 563 -37.95 -5.21 18.60
CA PRO A 563 -36.59 -5.71 18.86
C PRO A 563 -36.10 -6.63 17.74
N MET A 564 -36.03 -6.07 16.53
CA MET A 564 -35.53 -6.75 15.34
C MET A 564 -34.21 -6.11 14.89
N ALA A 565 -33.26 -6.93 14.42
CA ALA A 565 -32.03 -6.48 13.82
C ALA A 565 -31.95 -6.95 12.37
N TRP A 566 -31.88 -6.02 11.44
CA TRP A 566 -31.61 -6.27 10.03
C TRP A 566 -30.17 -5.82 9.72
N ASN A 567 -29.27 -6.79 9.63
CA ASN A 567 -27.86 -6.52 9.42
C ASN A 567 -27.58 -6.18 7.96
N SER A 568 -27.39 -4.90 7.66
CA SER A 568 -27.06 -4.43 6.31
C SER A 568 -25.60 -4.68 5.91
N GLN A 569 -24.83 -5.41 6.73
CA GLN A 569 -23.42 -5.70 6.48
C GLN A 569 -23.16 -6.95 5.64
N GLN A 570 -24.17 -7.55 5.02
CA GLN A 570 -23.89 -8.41 3.87
C GLN A 570 -23.40 -7.51 2.75
N GLN A 571 -22.08 -7.43 2.61
CA GLN A 571 -21.46 -6.77 1.48
C GLN A 571 -21.98 -7.42 0.21
N VAL A 572 -22.71 -6.65 -0.58
CA VAL A 572 -23.19 -7.04 -1.90
C VAL A 572 -21.96 -7.39 -2.74
N PHE A 573 -21.74 -8.70 -2.92
CA PHE A 573 -20.78 -9.18 -3.90
C PHE A 573 -21.36 -8.95 -5.30
N LEU A 574 -20.71 -8.04 -6.04
CA LEU A 574 -21.03 -7.83 -7.46
C LEU A 574 -20.88 -9.17 -8.22
N GLY A 575 -21.98 -9.82 -8.53
CA GLY A 575 -22.00 -10.99 -9.40
C GLY A 575 -23.24 -11.86 -9.27
N GLU A 576 -23.58 -12.33 -8.10
CA GLU A 576 -24.69 -13.25 -7.89
C GLU A 576 -25.86 -12.63 -7.14
N ASP A 577 -25.58 -11.62 -6.31
CA ASP A 577 -26.56 -10.96 -5.45
C ASP A 577 -27.25 -9.72 -6.07
N LEU A 578 -26.84 -9.28 -7.25
CA LEU A 578 -27.53 -8.20 -7.95
C LEU A 578 -28.92 -8.61 -8.43
N MET A 579 -29.16 -9.93 -8.56
CA MET A 579 -30.50 -10.48 -8.90
C MET A 579 -31.27 -10.97 -7.67
N THR A 580 -30.63 -11.13 -6.52
CA THR A 580 -31.23 -11.63 -5.26
C THR A 580 -31.05 -10.71 -4.07
N SER A 581 -30.56 -9.49 -4.23
CA SER A 581 -30.64 -8.47 -3.18
C SER A 581 -32.09 -8.00 -3.00
N GLY A 582 -32.99 -8.96 -2.81
CA GLY A 582 -34.29 -8.74 -2.21
C GLY A 582 -34.00 -8.12 -0.83
N ARG A 583 -34.58 -6.97 -0.55
CA ARG A 583 -34.61 -6.41 0.79
C ARG A 583 -35.00 -7.56 1.74
N GLU A 584 -34.28 -7.71 2.84
CA GLU A 584 -34.59 -8.74 3.86
C GLU A 584 -35.98 -8.55 4.50
N TYR A 585 -36.70 -7.48 4.11
CA TYR A 585 -38.00 -7.11 4.63
C TYR A 585 -38.90 -6.54 3.54
N SER A 586 -40.23 -6.63 3.78
CA SER A 586 -41.27 -6.15 2.86
C SER A 586 -41.21 -4.63 2.63
N ASP A 587 -41.80 -4.16 1.54
CA ASP A 587 -41.93 -2.71 1.27
C ASP A 587 -42.70 -1.98 2.36
N GLU A 588 -43.61 -2.66 3.07
CA GLU A 588 -44.30 -2.11 4.23
C GLU A 588 -43.37 -1.86 5.39
N THR A 589 -42.51 -2.83 5.71
CA THR A 589 -41.48 -2.68 6.74
C THR A 589 -40.46 -1.60 6.35
N ALA A 590 -40.10 -1.50 5.07
CA ALA A 590 -39.23 -0.42 4.59
C ALA A 590 -39.84 0.98 4.87
N LYS A 591 -41.12 1.16 4.55
CA LYS A 591 -41.85 2.42 4.84
C LYS A 591 -41.88 2.71 6.33
N LEU A 592 -42.10 1.68 7.16
CA LEU A 592 -42.12 1.81 8.61
C LEU A 592 -40.75 2.25 9.13
N VAL A 593 -39.66 1.60 8.68
CA VAL A 593 -38.28 1.94 9.06
C VAL A 593 -37.93 3.36 8.64
N ASP A 594 -38.23 3.76 7.39
CA ASP A 594 -37.95 5.11 6.90
C ASP A 594 -38.80 6.16 7.65
N GLY A 595 -40.06 5.83 7.99
CA GLY A 595 -40.95 6.65 8.80
C GLY A 595 -40.40 6.88 10.22
N GLU A 596 -39.87 5.81 10.86
CA GLU A 596 -39.29 5.89 12.19
C GLU A 596 -37.98 6.70 12.21
N ILE A 597 -37.09 6.49 11.22
CA ILE A 597 -35.88 7.30 11.06
C ILE A 597 -36.27 8.79 10.95
N ALA A 598 -37.21 9.11 10.07
CA ALA A 598 -37.66 10.48 9.89
C ALA A 598 -38.32 11.04 11.16
N ARG A 599 -39.07 10.22 11.93
CA ARG A 599 -39.66 10.60 13.20
C ARG A 599 -38.60 10.96 14.24
N ILE A 600 -37.59 10.11 14.39
CA ILE A 600 -36.46 10.34 15.34
C ILE A 600 -35.75 11.65 14.99
N LEU A 601 -35.39 11.85 13.72
CA LEU A 601 -34.67 13.06 13.28
C LEU A 601 -35.50 14.34 13.55
N ARG A 602 -36.79 14.34 13.21
CA ARG A 602 -37.69 15.49 13.45
C ARG A 602 -37.89 15.75 14.94
N ALA A 603 -38.01 14.69 15.75
CA ALA A 603 -38.15 14.82 17.20
C ALA A 603 -36.90 15.49 17.81
N GLN A 604 -35.71 15.06 17.37
CA GLN A 604 -34.46 15.67 17.88
C GLN A 604 -34.21 17.08 17.30
N GLU A 605 -34.63 17.38 16.08
CA GLU A 605 -34.61 18.76 15.53
C GLU A 605 -35.54 19.71 16.35
N THR A 606 -36.73 19.23 16.70
CA THR A 606 -37.67 19.99 17.55
C THR A 606 -37.07 20.21 18.95
N ARG A 607 -36.51 19.17 19.56
CA ARG A 607 -35.85 19.26 20.87
C ARG A 607 -34.65 20.22 20.85
N ALA A 608 -33.82 20.16 19.80
CA ALA A 608 -32.70 21.09 19.60
C ALA A 608 -33.19 22.54 19.53
N ARG A 609 -34.30 22.79 18.83
CA ARG A 609 -34.92 24.12 18.72
C ARG A 609 -35.45 24.62 20.07
N GLU A 610 -36.13 23.79 20.83
CA GLU A 610 -36.61 24.12 22.15
C GLU A 610 -35.46 24.48 23.11
N VAL A 611 -34.42 23.67 23.14
CA VAL A 611 -33.25 23.91 23.98
C VAL A 611 -32.52 25.20 23.58
N LEU A 612 -32.26 25.40 22.27
CA LEU A 612 -31.58 26.60 21.77
C LEU A 612 -32.46 27.87 21.97
N THR A 613 -33.77 27.76 21.88
CA THR A 613 -34.67 28.88 22.18
C THR A 613 -34.56 29.29 23.65
N LYS A 614 -34.55 28.32 24.57
CA LYS A 614 -34.36 28.56 26.00
C LYS A 614 -32.99 29.18 26.32
N HIS A 615 -31.96 28.80 25.58
CA HIS A 615 -30.57 29.26 25.75
C HIS A 615 -30.13 30.27 24.70
N ARG A 616 -31.09 30.99 24.07
CA ARG A 616 -30.83 31.92 22.96
C ARG A 616 -29.74 32.96 23.29
N ARG A 617 -29.83 33.61 24.45
CA ARG A 617 -28.84 34.60 24.85
C ARG A 617 -27.44 33.98 25.04
N GLY A 618 -27.39 32.75 25.56
CA GLY A 618 -26.14 31.98 25.67
C GLY A 618 -25.53 31.68 24.28
N LEU A 619 -26.38 31.32 23.30
CA LEU A 619 -25.92 31.11 21.91
C LEU A 619 -25.33 32.40 21.31
N ASP A 620 -25.99 33.55 21.52
CA ASP A 620 -25.49 34.83 21.03
C ASP A 620 -24.15 35.18 21.66
N LEU A 621 -23.98 35.02 22.98
CA LEU A 621 -22.70 35.23 23.69
C LEU A 621 -21.57 34.33 23.19
N VAL A 622 -21.86 33.05 22.96
CA VAL A 622 -20.89 32.09 22.41
C VAL A 622 -20.49 32.49 21.00
N ALA A 623 -21.44 32.84 20.13
CA ALA A 623 -21.16 33.27 18.77
C ALA A 623 -20.36 34.58 18.72
N GLU A 624 -20.70 35.57 19.54
CA GLU A 624 -19.95 36.83 19.68
C GLU A 624 -18.50 36.57 20.09
N ARG A 625 -18.30 35.68 21.08
CA ARG A 625 -16.96 35.34 21.56
C ARG A 625 -16.15 34.56 20.54
N LEU A 626 -16.79 33.66 19.77
CA LEU A 626 -16.14 32.96 18.66
C LEU A 626 -15.70 33.91 17.54
N LEU A 627 -16.46 34.97 17.28
CA LEU A 627 -16.05 35.99 16.30
C LEU A 627 -14.83 36.79 16.73
N GLU A 628 -14.67 36.98 18.06
CA GLU A 628 -13.51 37.71 18.64
C GLU A 628 -12.26 36.84 18.77
N GLU A 629 -12.37 35.64 19.37
CA GLU A 629 -11.23 34.79 19.73
C GLU A 629 -10.98 33.63 18.76
N GLU A 630 -11.92 33.37 17.84
CA GLU A 630 -11.91 32.28 16.85
C GLU A 630 -11.87 30.88 17.43
N THR A 631 -11.46 30.72 18.69
CA THR A 631 -11.42 29.42 19.40
C THR A 631 -11.72 29.65 20.88
N ILE A 632 -12.63 28.87 21.44
CA ILE A 632 -13.05 28.95 22.85
C ILE A 632 -12.97 27.55 23.48
N ASP A 633 -12.54 27.45 24.75
CA ASP A 633 -12.53 26.21 25.51
C ASP A 633 -13.93 25.84 26.04
N GLY A 634 -14.15 24.54 26.30
CA GLY A 634 -15.45 24.05 26.80
C GLY A 634 -15.93 24.72 28.10
N PRO A 635 -15.06 24.88 29.13
CA PRO A 635 -15.41 25.61 30.35
C PRO A 635 -15.84 27.05 30.12
N ALA A 636 -15.26 27.78 29.14
CA ALA A 636 -15.71 29.13 28.79
C ALA A 636 -17.08 29.11 28.14
N VAL A 637 -17.36 28.18 27.24
CA VAL A 637 -18.69 28.00 26.63
C VAL A 637 -19.74 27.77 27.73
N LEU A 638 -19.47 26.87 28.68
CA LEU A 638 -20.40 26.59 29.78
C LEU A 638 -20.72 27.85 30.61
N ARG A 639 -19.70 28.66 30.92
CA ARG A 639 -19.89 29.95 31.63
C ARG A 639 -20.77 30.92 30.83
N LEU A 640 -20.53 31.05 29.53
CA LEU A 640 -21.33 31.93 28.64
C LEU A 640 -22.79 31.48 28.54
N VAL A 641 -23.02 30.17 28.47
CA VAL A 641 -24.38 29.60 28.45
C VAL A 641 -25.12 29.88 29.77
N GLN A 642 -24.43 29.71 30.92
CA GLN A 642 -24.99 30.02 32.24
C GLN A 642 -25.24 31.51 32.43
N GLN A 643 -24.34 32.38 31.95
CA GLN A 643 -24.50 33.83 31.97
C GLN A 643 -25.76 34.23 31.16
N GLY A 644 -25.90 33.69 29.94
CA GLY A 644 -27.05 33.97 29.09
C GLY A 644 -28.40 33.58 29.74
N LEU A 645 -28.42 32.48 30.50
CA LEU A 645 -29.61 32.09 31.28
C LEU A 645 -29.94 33.11 32.41
N SER A 646 -28.93 33.58 33.16
CA SER A 646 -29.11 34.55 34.24
C SER A 646 -29.56 35.90 33.70
N GLU A 647 -29.02 36.36 32.57
CA GLU A 647 -29.44 37.60 31.87
C GLU A 647 -30.88 37.49 31.39
N SER A 648 -31.28 36.35 30.81
CA SER A 648 -32.67 36.13 30.34
C SER A 648 -33.68 36.08 31.50
N ALA A 649 -33.29 35.49 32.65
CA ALA A 649 -34.14 35.46 33.84
C ALA A 649 -34.36 36.86 34.47
N SER A 650 -33.33 37.72 34.41
CA SER A 650 -33.41 39.09 34.92
C SER A 650 -34.21 40.05 34.01
N GLN A 651 -34.36 39.72 32.72
CA GLN A 651 -35.14 40.51 31.74
C GLN A 651 -36.62 40.09 31.66
N SER A 652 -37.01 38.99 32.27
CA SER A 652 -38.43 38.63 32.35
C SER A 652 -39.12 39.59 33.31
N PRO A 653 -40.12 40.45 32.88
CA PRO A 653 -40.82 41.35 33.78
C PRO A 653 -41.54 40.51 34.83
N SER A 654 -41.29 40.83 36.11
CA SER A 654 -42.04 40.31 37.25
C SER A 654 -43.50 40.74 37.06
N THR A 655 -44.30 39.85 36.53
CA THR A 655 -45.76 39.99 36.57
C THR A 655 -46.21 39.63 37.96
N THR A 656 -45.87 40.52 38.90
CA THR A 656 -46.57 40.58 40.19
C THR A 656 -47.91 41.24 39.87
N GLY A 657 -48.92 40.43 39.63
CA GLY A 657 -50.29 40.89 39.50
C GLY A 657 -50.72 41.56 40.83
N GLU A 658 -50.81 42.86 40.77
CA GLU A 658 -51.68 43.60 41.70
C GLU A 658 -53.08 43.00 41.59
N VAL A 659 -53.46 42.15 42.52
CA VAL A 659 -54.86 41.82 42.75
C VAL A 659 -55.48 43.09 43.37
N ALA A 660 -56.11 43.91 42.49
CA ALA A 660 -56.95 44.96 42.91
C ALA A 660 -58.12 44.34 43.72
N GLN A 661 -58.11 44.56 45.03
CA GLN A 661 -59.27 44.45 45.89
C GLN A 661 -60.26 45.54 45.46
N SER A 662 -61.29 45.24 44.67
CA SER A 662 -62.47 46.06 44.53
C SER A 662 -63.63 45.46 45.33
N GLU A 663 -63.88 46.09 46.47
CA GLU A 663 -65.13 46.39 47.16
C GLU A 663 -66.38 45.56 46.78
N ILE A 664 -66.75 44.81 47.80
CA ILE A 664 -68.14 44.38 48.00
C ILE A 664 -68.94 45.60 48.39
N ALA A 665 -69.74 46.13 47.51
CA ALA A 665 -70.83 47.03 47.86
C ALA A 665 -72.14 46.25 47.85
N ARG A 666 -72.77 46.27 48.98
CA ARG A 666 -74.14 45.86 49.34
C ARG A 666 -75.17 46.53 48.41
N GLU A 667 -76.27 45.82 48.10
CA GLU A 667 -77.52 46.22 48.66
C GLU A 667 -78.77 45.50 48.12
N PRO A 668 -79.87 45.68 48.73
CA PRO A 668 -80.88 44.68 49.01
C PRO A 668 -82.16 44.93 48.21
N GLY A 669 -82.95 43.91 48.13
CA GLY A 669 -84.34 44.00 47.60
C GLY A 669 -84.90 42.63 47.26
#